data_6bbaf33a268f79da9620705bb71108c9
#
_entry.id   6bbaf33a268f79da9620705bb71108c9
#
_cell.length_a   1.000
_cell.length_b   1.000
_cell.length_c   1.000
_cell.angle_alpha   90.00
_cell.angle_beta   90.00
_cell.angle_gamma   90.00
#
_symmetry.space_group_name_H-M   'P 1'
#
loop_
_entity.id
_entity.type
_entity.pdbx_description
1 polymer ?
#
loop_
_entity_poly.entity_id
_entity_poly.type
_entity_poly.pdbx_seq_one_letter_code
_entity_poly.pdbx_strand_id
1 'polypeptide(L)'
;MRKTILIFSCCAFFALAAMAQRTEALLEKNWKFTKGDVPEATQTNLDDSKWETVTIPHDWAIFGPFDRNNDLQEVAVTQDLEKQASVKTGRTGGLPYVGVGWYRTAFDASADKQVTLVFDGAMSEARVYVNGKEACFWPFGYNSFHCDVTGLLNADGKNNVLAVRLENRPQSSRWYPGAGLYRNVRLVTTERVHVPVWGTQLTTPHVSAEYASVRLRTTIRNAGDADVRISTDIIAPDGKIVARKDNSRKINHGQPFEQNFLINAPSLWSPETPYLYKAVSKIYVDGKQTDEYTTRFGIRSIEIIADKGFFLNGKHRKFQGVCNHHDLGPLGAAVNVAALRRQLTLLKDMGCDAIRTSHNMPAPELVELCDEMGFMMMLEPFDEWDIAKCENGYHRYFNEWAEKDMVNMLHHYRNNPCVVMWSIGNEVPTQCSPEGYKVASFLQDICHREDPTRPVTCGMDQVTCVLANGFAAMIDVPGLNYRAHRYVESYETLPQNIVLGSETASTVSSRGVYKFPVQKGASVMYDDHQCSGYDVECCSWSNLPDEDFALSDDYDWTIGQFVWTGFDYLGEPSPYSTDSWPSHSSVFGIIDLASLPKDRFYLYRSLWNKQANTLHVLPHWTWPGREGENTPVFVYTSYPSAELFVNGKSYGKQRKLTADESRALEGQDSLALQRRYRLMWMDVPYEPGEVKVVAYDVSGNPAEEKVIRTAGKPHHLELVADRTHLSADGKDLAYITVRVVDKDGNLCPADSRMVNFSVKGAGKYRAAANGDATSLDLFHLPKMPAFSGQLTAIVQSGEQAGEIVFEARAKGLKSGKLVLYTSEK
;
A
#
# COMPACT_ATOMS: atom_id res chain seq x y z
N MET A 1 -43.51 33.00 64.33
CA MET A 1 -44.11 31.92 63.53
C MET A 1 -43.24 31.73 62.29
N ARG A 2 -42.36 30.72 62.32
CA ARG A 2 -41.52 30.32 61.18
C ARG A 2 -42.22 29.15 60.49
N LYS A 3 -42.54 29.29 59.19
CA LYS A 3 -43.07 28.18 58.35
C LYS A 3 -41.90 27.48 57.71
N THR A 4 -41.73 26.22 58.07
CA THR A 4 -40.79 25.32 57.48
C THR A 4 -41.43 24.70 56.23
N ILE A 5 -40.80 24.88 55.03
CA ILE A 5 -41.22 24.25 53.82
C ILE A 5 -40.35 23.00 53.61
N LEU A 6 -40.96 21.83 53.65
CA LEU A 6 -40.33 20.55 53.26
C LEU A 6 -40.32 20.43 51.75
N ILE A 7 -39.16 20.38 51.19
CA ILE A 7 -38.95 20.06 49.74
C ILE A 7 -38.74 18.54 49.67
N PHE A 8 -39.71 17.83 49.13
CA PHE A 8 -39.53 16.43 48.68
C PHE A 8 -38.71 16.39 47.40
N SER A 9 -37.44 15.95 47.52
CA SER A 9 -36.60 15.66 46.36
C SER A 9 -36.97 14.26 45.86
N CYS A 10 -37.65 14.21 44.70
CA CYS A 10 -37.96 13.00 43.99
C CYS A 10 -36.72 12.61 43.14
N CYS A 11 -35.85 11.79 43.70
CA CYS A 11 -34.77 11.14 42.93
C CYS A 11 -35.39 10.11 42.00
N ALA A 12 -35.64 10.51 40.76
CA ALA A 12 -35.90 9.56 39.67
C ALA A 12 -34.59 8.83 39.34
N PHE A 13 -34.45 7.61 39.83
CA PHE A 13 -33.47 6.66 39.34
C PHE A 13 -33.83 6.33 37.89
N PHE A 14 -33.18 7.01 36.92
CA PHE A 14 -33.08 6.47 35.60
C PHE A 14 -32.12 5.28 35.70
N ALA A 15 -32.65 4.09 35.80
CA ALA A 15 -31.90 2.88 35.41
C ALA A 15 -31.58 3.02 33.92
N LEU A 16 -30.36 3.47 33.59
CA LEU A 16 -29.80 3.20 32.26
C LEU A 16 -29.80 1.68 32.13
N ALA A 17 -30.75 1.14 31.39
CA ALA A 17 -30.62 -0.20 30.88
C ALA A 17 -29.30 -0.20 30.07
N ALA A 18 -28.29 -0.91 30.56
CA ALA A 18 -27.09 -1.17 29.82
C ALA A 18 -27.55 -1.83 28.52
N MET A 19 -27.59 -1.06 27.42
CA MET A 19 -27.90 -1.61 26.10
C MET A 19 -26.82 -2.64 25.79
N ALA A 20 -27.24 -3.82 25.40
CA ALA A 20 -26.39 -4.87 24.90
C ALA A 20 -25.71 -4.33 23.66
N GLN A 21 -24.51 -3.88 23.81
CA GLN A 21 -23.78 -3.20 22.74
C GLN A 21 -22.64 -4.09 22.31
N ARG A 22 -22.53 -4.32 20.99
CA ARG A 22 -21.29 -4.83 20.40
C ARG A 22 -20.14 -3.99 20.92
N THR A 23 -19.09 -4.62 21.40
CA THR A 23 -17.84 -3.94 21.73
C THR A 23 -16.74 -4.51 20.87
N GLU A 24 -15.87 -3.64 20.41
CA GLU A 24 -14.70 -3.97 19.62
C GLU A 24 -13.50 -3.26 20.24
N ALA A 25 -12.60 -4.01 20.84
CA ALA A 25 -11.45 -3.49 21.54
C ALA A 25 -10.16 -3.97 20.89
N LEU A 26 -9.22 -3.05 20.67
CA LEU A 26 -7.87 -3.39 20.22
C LEU A 26 -7.05 -3.95 21.39
N LEU A 27 -6.44 -5.11 21.18
CA LEU A 27 -5.49 -5.70 22.10
C LEU A 27 -4.08 -5.24 21.70
N GLU A 28 -3.69 -4.02 22.08
CA GLU A 28 -2.46 -3.40 21.57
C GLU A 28 -1.29 -3.48 22.55
N LYS A 29 -1.56 -3.33 23.85
CA LYS A 29 -0.53 -3.14 24.90
C LYS A 29 -0.33 -4.42 25.71
N ASN A 30 0.79 -4.45 26.44
CA ASN A 30 1.12 -5.49 27.41
C ASN A 30 1.32 -6.90 26.83
N TRP A 31 1.72 -6.99 25.57
CA TRP A 31 2.11 -8.27 25.01
C TRP A 31 3.51 -8.65 25.47
N LYS A 32 3.67 -9.92 25.82
CA LYS A 32 4.95 -10.57 26.06
C LYS A 32 5.38 -11.29 24.79
N PHE A 33 6.62 -11.10 24.35
CA PHE A 33 7.18 -11.66 23.14
C PHE A 33 8.50 -12.37 23.41
N THR A 34 8.72 -13.50 22.74
CA THR A 34 10.01 -14.18 22.73
C THR A 34 10.25 -14.84 21.36
N LYS A 35 11.51 -14.88 20.95
CA LYS A 35 11.97 -15.64 19.78
C LYS A 35 12.28 -17.07 20.18
N GLY A 36 12.12 -18.00 19.25
CA GLY A 36 12.33 -19.44 19.44
C GLY A 36 11.03 -20.17 19.77
N ASP A 37 11.09 -21.51 19.69
CA ASP A 37 9.92 -22.33 19.99
C ASP A 37 9.88 -22.66 21.49
N VAL A 38 8.80 -22.26 22.13
CA VAL A 38 8.52 -22.44 23.56
C VAL A 38 7.13 -23.05 23.69
N PRO A 39 6.97 -24.35 23.50
CA PRO A 39 5.64 -25.00 23.53
C PRO A 39 4.89 -24.77 24.85
N GLU A 40 5.60 -24.59 25.97
CA GLU A 40 5.04 -24.25 27.29
C GLU A 40 4.31 -22.88 27.30
N ALA A 41 4.50 -22.05 26.28
CA ALA A 41 3.82 -20.77 26.12
C ALA A 41 2.28 -20.89 26.09
N THR A 42 1.76 -22.08 25.82
CA THR A 42 0.33 -22.36 25.88
C THR A 42 -0.18 -22.44 27.33
N GLN A 43 0.68 -22.72 28.31
CA GLN A 43 0.28 -22.91 29.72
C GLN A 43 -0.11 -21.57 30.36
N THR A 44 -1.20 -21.57 31.10
CA THR A 44 -1.72 -20.34 31.74
C THR A 44 -0.82 -19.82 32.86
N ASN A 45 -0.09 -20.70 33.52
CA ASN A 45 0.79 -20.42 34.67
C ASN A 45 2.27 -20.22 34.31
N LEU A 46 2.60 -20.13 33.02
CA LEU A 46 3.97 -19.87 32.57
C LEU A 46 4.45 -18.51 33.10
N ASP A 47 5.63 -18.49 33.69
CA ASP A 47 6.33 -17.24 34.03
C ASP A 47 6.98 -16.64 32.77
N ASP A 48 6.31 -15.63 32.19
CA ASP A 48 6.79 -14.87 31.04
C ASP A 48 7.37 -13.49 31.41
N SER A 49 7.70 -13.29 32.69
CA SER A 49 8.21 -12.00 33.21
C SER A 49 9.53 -11.58 32.53
N LYS A 50 10.32 -12.53 32.03
CA LYS A 50 11.59 -12.29 31.32
C LYS A 50 11.41 -12.03 29.82
N TRP A 51 10.22 -12.21 29.29
CA TRP A 51 9.95 -11.94 27.89
C TRP A 51 9.92 -10.43 27.62
N GLU A 52 10.26 -10.06 26.41
CA GLU A 52 10.16 -8.67 25.97
C GLU A 52 8.70 -8.18 26.07
N THR A 53 8.51 -6.96 26.56
CA THR A 53 7.18 -6.33 26.54
C THR A 53 7.07 -5.49 25.27
N VAL A 54 6.12 -5.86 24.41
CA VAL A 54 5.91 -5.19 23.12
C VAL A 54 4.50 -4.63 23.02
N THR A 55 4.34 -3.70 22.09
CA THR A 55 3.05 -3.19 21.64
C THR A 55 2.82 -3.66 20.21
N ILE A 56 1.64 -4.15 19.89
CA ILE A 56 1.28 -4.51 18.52
C ILE A 56 0.54 -3.36 17.83
N PRO A 57 0.67 -3.21 16.50
CA PRO A 57 1.43 -4.05 15.54
C PRO A 57 2.94 -4.11 15.82
N HIS A 58 3.52 -5.29 15.70
CA HIS A 58 4.93 -5.55 15.98
C HIS A 58 5.55 -6.45 14.91
N ASP A 59 6.65 -5.98 14.33
CA ASP A 59 7.48 -6.71 13.38
C ASP A 59 8.85 -6.94 14.02
N TRP A 60 9.17 -8.17 14.36
CA TRP A 60 10.44 -8.45 15.06
C TRP A 60 11.67 -8.43 14.15
N ALA A 61 11.45 -8.50 12.82
CA ALA A 61 12.55 -8.63 11.87
C ALA A 61 13.19 -7.26 11.52
N ILE A 62 12.43 -6.16 11.59
CA ILE A 62 12.93 -4.84 11.15
C ILE A 62 14.09 -4.30 11.97
N PHE A 63 14.30 -4.81 13.17
CA PHE A 63 15.36 -4.34 14.06
C PHE A 63 16.75 -4.84 13.71
N GLY A 64 16.88 -5.71 12.70
CA GLY A 64 18.18 -6.18 12.22
C GLY A 64 18.96 -7.05 13.21
N PRO A 65 20.26 -7.25 13.02
CA PRO A 65 21.11 -6.63 12.01
C PRO A 65 20.88 -7.17 10.60
N PHE A 66 21.30 -6.43 9.58
CA PHE A 66 21.37 -6.98 8.22
C PHE A 66 22.47 -8.03 8.11
N ASP A 67 22.20 -9.15 7.48
CA ASP A 67 23.14 -10.24 7.24
C ASP A 67 22.94 -10.82 5.84
N ARG A 68 24.05 -10.97 5.09
CA ARG A 68 24.03 -11.51 3.73
C ARG A 68 23.51 -12.94 3.62
N ASN A 69 23.56 -13.70 4.70
CA ASN A 69 23.12 -15.11 4.71
C ASN A 69 21.66 -15.28 5.14
N ASN A 70 21.03 -14.19 5.61
CA ASN A 70 19.64 -14.26 6.00
C ASN A 70 18.74 -14.33 4.77
N ASP A 71 17.95 -15.38 4.75
CA ASP A 71 16.87 -15.63 3.82
C ASP A 71 17.26 -15.37 2.36
N LEU A 72 18.31 -16.06 1.92
CA LEU A 72 18.70 -16.15 0.52
C LEU A 72 17.60 -16.90 -0.23
N GLN A 73 16.99 -16.24 -1.23
CA GLN A 73 15.94 -16.84 -2.02
C GLN A 73 16.47 -17.30 -3.37
N GLU A 74 16.15 -18.54 -3.69
CA GLU A 74 16.25 -19.07 -5.03
C GLU A 74 14.84 -19.16 -5.61
N VAL A 75 14.49 -18.21 -6.46
CA VAL A 75 13.20 -18.19 -7.14
C VAL A 75 13.40 -18.69 -8.56
N ALA A 76 12.78 -19.81 -8.89
CA ALA A 76 12.76 -20.32 -10.25
C ALA A 76 11.65 -19.59 -11.05
N VAL A 77 12.02 -18.63 -11.89
CA VAL A 77 11.08 -17.90 -12.74
C VAL A 77 11.40 -18.18 -14.21
N THR A 78 10.38 -18.57 -14.98
CA THR A 78 10.44 -18.73 -16.43
C THR A 78 9.89 -17.47 -17.07
N GLN A 79 10.67 -16.76 -17.88
CA GLN A 79 10.19 -15.63 -18.67
C GLN A 79 9.51 -16.11 -19.96
N ASP A 80 8.69 -15.25 -20.57
CA ASP A 80 8.02 -15.56 -21.83
C ASP A 80 9.04 -16.03 -22.89
N LEU A 81 8.72 -17.16 -23.56
CA LEU A 81 9.56 -17.85 -24.53
C LEU A 81 10.82 -18.57 -23.97
N GLU A 82 11.11 -18.48 -22.69
CA GLU A 82 12.16 -19.30 -22.07
C GLU A 82 11.72 -20.76 -21.95
N LYS A 83 12.63 -21.68 -22.20
CA LYS A 83 12.36 -23.15 -22.11
C LYS A 83 12.66 -23.72 -20.73
N GLN A 84 13.42 -23.02 -19.93
CA GLN A 84 13.82 -23.43 -18.58
C GLN A 84 13.72 -22.23 -17.65
N ALA A 85 13.29 -22.52 -16.41
CA ALA A 85 13.32 -21.52 -15.36
C ALA A 85 14.76 -21.09 -15.08
N SER A 86 15.00 -19.78 -15.07
CA SER A 86 16.24 -19.23 -14.54
C SER A 86 16.08 -18.97 -13.05
N VAL A 87 17.09 -19.36 -12.27
CA VAL A 87 17.14 -18.99 -10.85
C VAL A 87 17.40 -17.50 -10.78
N LYS A 88 16.37 -16.74 -10.39
CA LYS A 88 16.48 -15.31 -10.11
C LYS A 88 16.45 -15.14 -8.61
N THR A 89 17.57 -14.71 -8.10
CA THR A 89 17.79 -14.66 -6.68
C THR A 89 17.32 -13.34 -6.10
N GLY A 90 16.43 -13.41 -5.13
CA GLY A 90 16.05 -12.29 -4.27
C GLY A 90 16.57 -12.50 -2.86
N ARG A 91 16.38 -11.48 -2.01
CA ARG A 91 16.51 -11.56 -0.56
C ARG A 91 15.30 -10.91 0.05
N THR A 92 14.92 -11.37 1.24
CA THR A 92 13.93 -10.67 2.05
C THR A 92 14.53 -9.43 2.75
N GLY A 93 15.45 -8.74 2.09
CA GLY A 93 16.13 -7.56 2.60
C GLY A 93 17.31 -7.87 3.53
N GLY A 94 17.73 -9.14 3.66
CA GLY A 94 18.83 -9.53 4.56
C GLY A 94 18.57 -9.24 6.03
N LEU A 95 17.32 -8.98 6.42
CA LEU A 95 16.93 -8.74 7.81
C LEU A 95 16.70 -10.07 8.55
N PRO A 96 17.16 -10.22 9.78
CA PRO A 96 16.97 -11.42 10.58
C PRO A 96 15.61 -11.31 11.28
N TYR A 97 15.18 -12.21 11.74
CA TYR A 97 15.16 -13.54 12.21
C TYR A 97 14.02 -14.28 11.52
N VAL A 98 14.37 -15.30 10.80
CA VAL A 98 13.42 -16.25 10.24
C VAL A 98 13.27 -17.38 11.26
N GLY A 99 12.04 -17.76 11.61
CA GLY A 99 11.79 -18.83 12.58
C GLY A 99 10.53 -18.61 13.42
N VAL A 100 10.52 -19.23 14.61
CA VAL A 100 9.37 -19.22 15.52
C VAL A 100 9.42 -18.04 16.48
N GLY A 101 8.26 -17.40 16.69
CA GLY A 101 8.05 -16.41 17.74
C GLY A 101 6.74 -16.66 18.50
N TRP A 102 6.74 -16.36 19.78
CA TRP A 102 5.57 -16.47 20.63
C TRP A 102 5.17 -15.12 21.20
N TYR A 103 3.86 -14.89 21.19
CA TYR A 103 3.22 -13.74 21.82
C TYR A 103 2.27 -14.20 22.90
N ARG A 104 2.21 -13.49 24.03
CA ARG A 104 1.27 -13.76 25.12
C ARG A 104 0.70 -12.46 25.66
N THR A 105 -0.59 -12.50 26.01
CA THR A 105 -1.25 -11.42 26.75
C THR A 105 -2.42 -11.99 27.55
N ALA A 106 -2.99 -11.20 28.42
CA ALA A 106 -4.22 -11.53 29.14
C ALA A 106 -5.34 -10.56 28.77
N PHE A 107 -6.57 -11.06 28.74
CA PHE A 107 -7.76 -10.25 28.47
C PHE A 107 -8.95 -10.70 29.34
N ASP A 108 -9.86 -9.78 29.56
CA ASP A 108 -11.14 -10.03 30.22
C ASP A 108 -12.27 -10.03 29.20
N ALA A 109 -13.17 -10.99 29.26
CA ALA A 109 -14.36 -11.05 28.44
C ALA A 109 -15.47 -11.83 29.17
N SER A 110 -16.70 -11.36 29.06
CA SER A 110 -17.86 -11.99 29.77
C SER A 110 -18.19 -13.34 29.14
N ALA A 111 -18.21 -14.41 29.99
CA ALA A 111 -18.40 -15.77 29.54
C ALA A 111 -19.86 -16.06 29.06
N ASP A 112 -20.83 -15.18 29.37
CA ASP A 112 -22.21 -15.26 28.85
C ASP A 112 -22.40 -14.65 27.47
N LYS A 113 -21.38 -13.95 26.93
CA LYS A 113 -21.38 -13.31 25.62
C LYS A 113 -20.80 -14.22 24.55
N GLN A 114 -20.97 -13.81 23.30
CA GLN A 114 -20.21 -14.32 22.17
C GLN A 114 -18.89 -13.54 22.08
N VAL A 115 -17.76 -14.21 22.05
CA VAL A 115 -16.44 -13.58 22.04
C VAL A 115 -15.63 -14.11 20.86
N THR A 116 -15.19 -13.19 20.02
CA THR A 116 -14.41 -13.50 18.82
C THR A 116 -13.11 -12.70 18.83
N LEU A 117 -11.99 -13.36 18.62
CA LEU A 117 -10.73 -12.71 18.32
C LEU A 117 -10.61 -12.52 16.81
N VAL A 118 -10.23 -11.32 16.38
CA VAL A 118 -9.99 -11.00 14.96
C VAL A 118 -8.55 -10.57 14.81
N PHE A 119 -7.83 -11.24 13.91
CA PHE A 119 -6.47 -10.92 13.53
C PHE A 119 -6.49 -10.32 12.13
N ASP A 120 -5.99 -9.11 11.97
CA ASP A 120 -5.92 -8.46 10.65
C ASP A 120 -4.78 -9.00 9.79
N GLY A 121 -3.88 -9.78 10.38
CA GLY A 121 -2.77 -10.50 9.77
C GLY A 121 -1.74 -10.89 10.82
N ALA A 122 -1.11 -12.05 10.64
CA ALA A 122 -0.12 -12.59 11.56
C ALA A 122 0.91 -13.43 10.79
N MET A 123 2.16 -13.01 10.74
CA MET A 123 3.19 -13.55 9.86
C MET A 123 4.09 -14.56 10.58
N SER A 124 3.91 -15.85 10.30
CA SER A 124 2.91 -16.59 9.54
C SER A 124 2.57 -17.90 10.29
N GLU A 125 1.83 -18.82 9.68
CA GLU A 125 1.41 -20.10 10.29
C GLU A 125 0.87 -19.93 11.73
N ALA A 126 -0.06 -18.98 11.90
CA ALA A 126 -0.55 -18.57 13.20
C ALA A 126 -1.36 -19.67 13.89
N ARG A 127 -0.91 -20.10 15.08
CA ARG A 127 -1.67 -20.95 16.00
C ARG A 127 -2.07 -20.13 17.22
N VAL A 128 -3.35 -20.03 17.44
CA VAL A 128 -3.95 -19.23 18.50
C VAL A 128 -4.44 -20.13 19.61
N TYR A 129 -4.06 -19.84 20.85
CA TYR A 129 -4.46 -20.60 22.04
C TYR A 129 -5.12 -19.67 23.05
N VAL A 130 -6.21 -20.11 23.64
CA VAL A 130 -6.88 -19.43 24.76
C VAL A 130 -6.96 -20.41 25.93
N ASN A 131 -6.44 -19.98 27.09
CA ASN A 131 -6.40 -20.79 28.31
C ASN A 131 -5.83 -22.21 28.09
N GLY A 132 -4.75 -22.29 27.29
CA GLY A 132 -4.05 -23.53 26.99
C GLY A 132 -4.66 -24.42 25.91
N LYS A 133 -5.80 -24.05 25.36
CA LYS A 133 -6.48 -24.79 24.29
C LYS A 133 -6.35 -24.08 22.96
N GLU A 134 -6.06 -24.83 21.88
CA GLU A 134 -6.01 -24.27 20.53
C GLU A 134 -7.41 -23.78 20.12
N ALA A 135 -7.48 -22.50 19.74
CA ALA A 135 -8.70 -21.85 19.24
C ALA A 135 -8.80 -21.95 17.72
N CYS A 136 -7.71 -21.68 17.03
CA CYS A 136 -7.64 -21.81 15.57
C CYS A 136 -6.21 -21.85 15.06
N PHE A 137 -6.08 -22.28 13.79
CA PHE A 137 -4.87 -22.21 12.98
C PHE A 137 -5.17 -21.47 11.69
N TRP A 138 -4.27 -20.55 11.27
CA TRP A 138 -4.34 -19.88 9.96
C TRP A 138 -2.94 -19.76 9.38
N PRO A 139 -2.65 -20.41 8.23
CA PRO A 139 -1.29 -20.47 7.70
C PRO A 139 -0.84 -19.21 6.95
N PHE A 140 -1.76 -18.56 6.21
CA PHE A 140 -1.41 -17.45 5.34
C PHE A 140 -1.35 -16.12 6.10
N GLY A 141 -0.14 -15.63 6.32
CA GLY A 141 0.11 -14.49 7.20
C GLY A 141 -0.46 -13.15 6.76
N TYR A 142 -0.83 -13.01 5.49
CA TYR A 142 -1.38 -11.77 4.93
C TYR A 142 -2.89 -11.65 5.08
N ASN A 143 -3.59 -12.76 5.33
CA ASN A 143 -5.04 -12.76 5.42
C ASN A 143 -5.52 -12.33 6.81
N SER A 144 -6.63 -11.60 6.84
CA SER A 144 -7.38 -11.40 8.07
C SER A 144 -8.19 -12.67 8.39
N PHE A 145 -8.20 -13.07 9.66
CA PHE A 145 -8.96 -14.23 10.12
C PHE A 145 -9.54 -14.00 11.51
N HIS A 146 -10.48 -14.83 11.90
CA HIS A 146 -11.10 -14.72 13.22
C HIS A 146 -11.35 -16.09 13.86
N CYS A 147 -11.33 -16.11 15.19
CA CYS A 147 -11.53 -17.30 16.01
C CYS A 147 -12.67 -17.04 16.98
N ASP A 148 -13.68 -17.93 17.03
CA ASP A 148 -14.63 -17.98 18.14
C ASP A 148 -13.96 -18.58 19.37
N VAL A 149 -13.85 -17.81 20.42
CA VAL A 149 -13.21 -18.22 21.67
C VAL A 149 -14.18 -18.34 22.84
N THR A 150 -15.48 -18.21 22.57
CA THR A 150 -16.55 -18.22 23.59
C THR A 150 -16.48 -19.42 24.52
N GLY A 151 -16.28 -20.62 23.98
CA GLY A 151 -16.21 -21.87 24.75
C GLY A 151 -14.86 -22.13 25.44
N LEU A 152 -13.91 -21.22 25.29
CA LEU A 152 -12.54 -21.36 25.83
C LEU A 152 -12.27 -20.41 27.00
N LEU A 153 -13.20 -19.52 27.31
CA LEU A 153 -13.04 -18.53 28.37
C LEU A 153 -13.09 -19.17 29.77
N ASN A 154 -12.46 -18.54 30.74
CA ASN A 154 -12.64 -18.85 32.14
C ASN A 154 -14.10 -18.59 32.55
N ALA A 155 -14.64 -19.34 33.51
CA ALA A 155 -16.04 -19.26 33.92
C ALA A 155 -16.43 -17.87 34.48
N ASP A 156 -15.48 -17.18 35.13
CA ASP A 156 -15.65 -15.81 35.62
C ASP A 156 -15.34 -14.72 34.56
N GLY A 157 -14.88 -15.13 33.38
CA GLY A 157 -14.51 -14.25 32.28
C GLY A 157 -13.21 -13.46 32.49
N LYS A 158 -12.46 -13.74 33.56
CA LYS A 158 -11.30 -12.94 33.97
C LYS A 158 -9.96 -13.62 33.61
N ASN A 159 -8.95 -12.78 33.39
CA ASN A 159 -7.57 -13.23 33.18
C ASN A 159 -7.44 -14.38 32.14
N ASN A 160 -8.18 -14.31 31.04
CA ASN A 160 -8.02 -15.26 29.96
C ASN A 160 -6.65 -15.07 29.30
N VAL A 161 -5.86 -16.11 29.23
CA VAL A 161 -4.54 -16.07 28.63
C VAL A 161 -4.65 -16.35 27.14
N LEU A 162 -4.24 -15.41 26.33
CA LEU A 162 -4.07 -15.53 24.88
C LEU A 162 -2.61 -15.79 24.56
N ALA A 163 -2.31 -16.90 23.90
CA ALA A 163 -0.98 -17.20 23.39
C ALA A 163 -1.05 -17.42 21.87
N VAL A 164 -0.10 -16.85 21.14
CA VAL A 164 -0.03 -16.95 19.67
C VAL A 164 1.36 -17.42 19.28
N ARG A 165 1.44 -18.56 18.59
CA ARG A 165 2.66 -19.07 17.97
C ARG A 165 2.65 -18.67 16.50
N LEU A 166 3.74 -18.08 16.05
CA LEU A 166 3.98 -17.76 14.65
C LEU A 166 5.24 -18.45 14.17
N GLU A 167 5.25 -18.86 12.91
CA GLU A 167 6.43 -19.43 12.27
C GLU A 167 6.64 -18.76 10.90
N ASN A 168 7.63 -17.87 10.84
CA ASN A 168 8.08 -17.27 9.60
C ASN A 168 9.18 -18.14 8.99
N ARG A 169 8.85 -18.86 7.91
CA ARG A 169 9.79 -19.80 7.28
C ARG A 169 10.76 -19.09 6.34
N PRO A 170 12.01 -19.58 6.22
CA PRO A 170 12.90 -19.10 5.17
C PRO A 170 12.33 -19.44 3.79
N GLN A 171 12.71 -18.68 2.77
CA GLN A 171 12.30 -18.90 1.37
C GLN A 171 10.78 -19.00 1.18
N SER A 172 10.01 -18.17 1.89
CA SER A 172 8.55 -18.17 1.85
C SER A 172 7.97 -17.07 0.97
N SER A 173 8.76 -16.05 0.61
CA SER A 173 8.34 -14.96 -0.28
C SER A 173 9.51 -14.35 -1.03
N ARG A 174 9.26 -13.60 -2.11
CA ARG A 174 10.28 -12.94 -2.94
C ARG A 174 10.67 -11.54 -2.41
N TRP A 175 9.94 -11.01 -1.44
CA TRP A 175 10.13 -9.70 -0.83
C TRP A 175 10.20 -9.84 0.70
N TYR A 176 10.46 -8.75 1.39
CA TYR A 176 10.43 -8.70 2.85
C TYR A 176 9.00 -8.93 3.38
N PRO A 177 8.69 -10.06 3.99
CA PRO A 177 7.33 -10.36 4.46
C PRO A 177 7.02 -9.67 5.79
N GLY A 178 8.04 -9.23 6.55
CA GLY A 178 7.92 -8.93 7.95
C GLY A 178 7.77 -10.18 8.79
N ALA A 179 7.55 -10.02 10.08
CA ALA A 179 7.36 -11.13 11.01
C ALA A 179 6.60 -10.68 12.26
N GLY A 180 5.71 -11.52 12.76
CA GLY A 180 5.01 -11.23 14.01
C GLY A 180 3.54 -10.88 13.88
N LEU A 181 2.97 -10.35 14.98
CA LEU A 181 1.65 -9.72 14.98
C LEU A 181 1.79 -8.31 14.39
N TYR A 182 2.02 -8.25 13.09
CA TYR A 182 2.36 -7.03 12.36
C TYR A 182 1.15 -6.19 11.96
N ARG A 183 -0.07 -6.70 12.21
CA ARG A 183 -1.36 -6.00 12.07
C ARG A 183 -2.13 -6.09 13.38
N ASN A 184 -3.27 -5.40 13.46
CA ASN A 184 -4.05 -5.32 14.68
C ASN A 184 -4.68 -6.67 15.09
N VAL A 185 -4.87 -6.83 16.39
CA VAL A 185 -5.69 -7.89 17.00
C VAL A 185 -6.84 -7.24 17.74
N ARG A 186 -8.08 -7.69 17.47
CA ARG A 186 -9.30 -7.14 18.04
C ARG A 186 -10.04 -8.19 18.84
N LEU A 187 -10.60 -7.77 19.97
CA LEU A 187 -11.54 -8.55 20.76
C LEU A 187 -12.95 -8.03 20.48
N VAL A 188 -13.77 -8.84 19.83
CA VAL A 188 -15.17 -8.52 19.51
C VAL A 188 -16.07 -9.29 20.48
N THR A 189 -16.87 -8.54 21.24
CA THR A 189 -17.84 -9.11 22.18
C THR A 189 -19.25 -8.70 21.78
N THR A 190 -20.15 -9.67 21.66
CA THR A 190 -21.54 -9.44 21.27
C THR A 190 -22.51 -10.26 22.14
N GLU A 191 -23.81 -10.00 22.01
CA GLU A 191 -24.80 -10.96 22.46
C GLU A 191 -24.75 -12.23 21.63
N ARG A 192 -25.41 -13.31 22.10
CA ARG A 192 -25.45 -14.59 21.37
C ARG A 192 -26.07 -14.44 19.99
N VAL A 193 -27.16 -13.69 19.87
CA VAL A 193 -27.78 -13.37 18.58
C VAL A 193 -27.16 -12.07 18.04
N HIS A 194 -26.39 -12.17 16.98
CA HIS A 194 -25.58 -11.05 16.46
C HIS A 194 -25.29 -11.19 14.94
N VAL A 195 -24.78 -10.11 14.36
CA VAL A 195 -24.17 -10.12 13.02
C VAL A 195 -22.72 -10.62 13.17
N PRO A 196 -22.30 -11.70 12.51
CA PRO A 196 -20.92 -12.17 12.59
C PRO A 196 -19.95 -11.17 12.00
N VAL A 197 -18.65 -11.37 12.26
CA VAL A 197 -17.57 -10.62 11.61
C VAL A 197 -17.73 -10.73 10.10
N TRP A 198 -17.68 -9.57 9.38
CA TRP A 198 -17.93 -9.43 7.94
C TRP A 198 -19.29 -9.97 7.46
N GLY A 199 -20.29 -10.03 8.34
CA GLY A 199 -21.59 -10.65 8.09
C GLY A 199 -22.56 -9.85 7.23
N THR A 200 -22.10 -8.77 6.56
CA THR A 200 -22.91 -7.97 5.64
C THR A 200 -22.35 -7.99 4.22
N GLN A 201 -23.27 -7.88 3.25
CA GLN A 201 -22.97 -7.65 1.86
C GLN A 201 -23.86 -6.53 1.35
N LEU A 202 -23.24 -5.44 0.90
CA LEU A 202 -23.96 -4.28 0.37
C LEU A 202 -23.59 -4.07 -1.08
N THR A 203 -24.59 -3.96 -1.95
CA THR A 203 -24.42 -3.71 -3.38
C THR A 203 -25.27 -2.53 -3.82
N THR A 204 -24.90 -1.90 -4.94
CA THR A 204 -25.61 -0.78 -5.56
C THR A 204 -26.06 -1.17 -6.99
N PRO A 205 -27.12 -2.00 -7.14
CA PRO A 205 -27.51 -2.59 -8.42
C PRO A 205 -27.89 -1.59 -9.50
N HIS A 206 -28.36 -0.41 -9.11
CA HIS A 206 -28.62 0.69 -10.02
C HIS A 206 -28.06 1.98 -9.45
N VAL A 207 -27.36 2.75 -10.26
CA VAL A 207 -26.76 4.04 -9.90
C VAL A 207 -26.96 5.04 -11.03
N SER A 208 -27.61 6.16 -10.71
CA SER A 208 -27.75 7.31 -11.58
C SER A 208 -27.61 8.62 -10.78
N ALA A 209 -27.67 9.76 -11.43
CA ALA A 209 -27.68 11.05 -10.75
C ALA A 209 -29.01 11.30 -10.00
N GLU A 210 -30.12 10.71 -10.48
CA GLU A 210 -31.45 10.90 -9.91
C GLU A 210 -31.67 10.00 -8.70
N TYR A 211 -31.24 8.74 -8.79
CA TYR A 211 -31.39 7.79 -7.68
C TYR A 211 -30.41 6.62 -7.78
N ALA A 212 -30.19 6.00 -6.62
CA ALA A 212 -29.49 4.72 -6.52
C ALA A 212 -30.33 3.72 -5.73
N SER A 213 -30.29 2.45 -6.17
CA SER A 213 -30.78 1.34 -5.35
C SER A 213 -29.65 0.76 -4.54
N VAL A 214 -29.89 0.53 -3.24
CA VAL A 214 -28.95 -0.10 -2.33
C VAL A 214 -29.57 -1.40 -1.82
N ARG A 215 -28.87 -2.51 -1.98
CA ARG A 215 -29.26 -3.82 -1.48
C ARG A 215 -28.31 -4.25 -0.37
N LEU A 216 -28.84 -4.44 0.84
CA LEU A 216 -28.08 -4.92 2.00
C LEU A 216 -28.54 -6.31 2.37
N ARG A 217 -27.61 -7.26 2.43
CA ARG A 217 -27.81 -8.61 2.95
C ARG A 217 -27.07 -8.72 4.28
N THR A 218 -27.78 -9.07 5.36
CA THR A 218 -27.24 -9.18 6.70
C THR A 218 -27.43 -10.59 7.24
N THR A 219 -26.33 -11.28 7.53
CA THR A 219 -26.34 -12.59 8.20
C THR A 219 -26.53 -12.42 9.70
N ILE A 220 -27.36 -13.23 10.32
CA ILE A 220 -27.55 -13.30 11.78
C ILE A 220 -27.17 -14.68 12.27
N ARG A 221 -26.37 -14.76 13.35
CA ARG A 221 -25.94 -16.00 13.97
C ARG A 221 -26.74 -16.28 15.26
N ASN A 222 -26.84 -17.56 15.61
CA ASN A 222 -27.40 -18.09 16.89
C ASN A 222 -28.85 -17.70 17.19
N ALA A 223 -29.64 -17.31 16.22
CA ALA A 223 -31.04 -16.91 16.45
C ALA A 223 -31.99 -18.09 16.77
N GLY A 224 -31.62 -19.31 16.37
CA GLY A 224 -32.55 -20.47 16.53
C GLY A 224 -33.90 -20.20 15.86
N ASP A 225 -35.01 -20.47 16.58
CA ASP A 225 -36.39 -20.21 16.15
C ASP A 225 -36.92 -18.85 16.60
N ALA A 226 -36.07 -17.95 17.10
CA ALA A 226 -36.48 -16.65 17.59
C ALA A 226 -37.04 -15.76 16.47
N ASP A 227 -37.97 -14.88 16.82
CA ASP A 227 -38.42 -13.81 15.95
C ASP A 227 -37.37 -12.67 16.00
N VAL A 228 -36.71 -12.44 14.88
CA VAL A 228 -35.71 -11.41 14.74
C VAL A 228 -36.25 -10.24 13.94
N ARG A 229 -36.13 -9.03 14.47
CA ARG A 229 -36.34 -7.77 13.76
C ARG A 229 -35.00 -7.10 13.50
N ILE A 230 -34.80 -6.68 12.27
CA ILE A 230 -33.67 -5.85 11.84
C ILE A 230 -34.20 -4.46 11.41
N SER A 231 -33.65 -3.41 12.04
CA SER A 231 -33.92 -2.01 11.68
C SER A 231 -32.64 -1.37 11.15
N THR A 232 -32.65 -0.93 9.91
CA THR A 232 -31.46 -0.34 9.30
C THR A 232 -31.71 1.09 8.85
N ASP A 233 -30.82 2.00 9.29
CA ASP A 233 -30.73 3.37 8.84
C ASP A 233 -29.60 3.51 7.83
N ILE A 234 -29.87 4.14 6.67
CA ILE A 234 -28.85 4.61 5.74
C ILE A 234 -28.55 6.07 6.06
N ILE A 235 -27.30 6.32 6.46
CA ILE A 235 -26.80 7.64 6.85
C ILE A 235 -25.90 8.14 5.72
N ALA A 236 -26.24 9.32 5.20
CA ALA A 236 -25.49 10.00 4.14
C ALA A 236 -24.19 10.63 4.67
N PRO A 237 -23.25 11.06 3.78
CA PRO A 237 -21.98 11.69 4.18
C PRO A 237 -22.13 12.94 5.07
N ASP A 238 -23.27 13.66 4.97
CA ASP A 238 -23.59 14.82 5.79
C ASP A 238 -24.21 14.46 7.16
N GLY A 239 -24.30 13.16 7.49
CA GLY A 239 -24.83 12.64 8.74
C GLY A 239 -26.36 12.48 8.80
N LYS A 240 -27.08 12.79 7.73
CA LYS A 240 -28.55 12.65 7.69
C LYS A 240 -28.96 11.22 7.37
N ILE A 241 -30.03 10.76 8.00
CA ILE A 241 -30.71 9.53 7.63
C ILE A 241 -31.51 9.78 6.35
N VAL A 242 -31.11 9.11 5.25
CA VAL A 242 -31.73 9.26 3.93
C VAL A 242 -32.68 8.12 3.57
N ALA A 243 -32.58 7.00 4.28
CA ALA A 243 -33.53 5.90 4.18
C ALA A 243 -33.56 5.07 5.46
N ARG A 244 -34.70 4.44 5.74
CA ARG A 244 -34.88 3.52 6.88
C ARG A 244 -35.74 2.33 6.45
N LYS A 245 -35.40 1.15 6.94
CA LYS A 245 -36.21 -0.06 6.72
C LYS A 245 -36.19 -0.99 7.92
N ASP A 246 -37.37 -1.51 8.24
CA ASP A 246 -37.60 -2.54 9.26
C ASP A 246 -38.05 -3.83 8.59
N ASN A 247 -37.47 -4.96 9.02
CA ASN A 247 -37.90 -6.29 8.60
C ASN A 247 -37.97 -7.21 9.81
N SER A 248 -38.98 -8.05 9.87
CA SER A 248 -39.10 -9.05 10.95
C SER A 248 -39.44 -10.41 10.33
N ARG A 249 -38.76 -11.44 10.81
CA ARG A 249 -39.07 -12.84 10.46
C ARG A 249 -38.40 -13.81 11.42
N LYS A 250 -38.93 -15.03 11.46
CA LYS A 250 -38.18 -16.17 12.00
C LYS A 250 -37.00 -16.50 11.10
N ILE A 251 -35.86 -16.73 11.69
CA ILE A 251 -34.67 -17.09 10.92
C ILE A 251 -34.67 -18.60 10.70
N ASN A 252 -34.83 -19.01 9.45
CA ASN A 252 -34.61 -20.40 9.03
C ASN A 252 -33.16 -20.56 8.59
N HIS A 253 -32.33 -21.28 9.36
CA HIS A 253 -31.02 -21.83 8.99
C HIS A 253 -30.14 -20.94 8.11
N GLY A 254 -29.66 -19.82 8.65
CA GLY A 254 -28.56 -19.05 8.05
C GLY A 254 -28.89 -18.20 6.83
N GLN A 255 -30.15 -18.12 6.40
CA GLN A 255 -30.51 -17.20 5.31
C GLN A 255 -30.35 -15.74 5.75
N PRO A 256 -29.63 -14.89 4.98
CA PRO A 256 -29.48 -13.49 5.33
C PRO A 256 -30.78 -12.71 5.23
N PHE A 257 -30.95 -11.68 6.04
CA PHE A 257 -31.96 -10.64 5.79
C PHE A 257 -31.56 -9.84 4.56
N GLU A 258 -32.52 -9.61 3.68
CA GLU A 258 -32.33 -8.74 2.51
C GLU A 258 -33.20 -7.49 2.65
N GLN A 259 -32.54 -6.33 2.56
CA GLN A 259 -33.20 -5.02 2.61
C GLN A 259 -32.81 -4.22 1.38
N ASN A 260 -33.78 -3.64 0.72
CA ASN A 260 -33.57 -2.80 -0.46
C ASN A 260 -34.00 -1.37 -0.15
N PHE A 261 -33.14 -0.40 -0.46
CA PHE A 261 -33.34 1.03 -0.21
C PHE A 261 -33.26 1.79 -1.53
N LEU A 262 -34.01 2.88 -1.61
CA LEU A 262 -33.90 3.88 -2.67
C LEU A 262 -33.31 5.15 -2.08
N ILE A 263 -32.22 5.63 -2.68
CA ILE A 263 -31.55 6.86 -2.29
C ILE A 263 -31.71 7.87 -3.43
N ASN A 264 -32.44 8.94 -3.19
CA ASN A 264 -32.64 10.02 -4.18
C ASN A 264 -31.45 10.97 -4.19
N ALA A 265 -31.06 11.43 -5.39
CA ALA A 265 -29.92 12.32 -5.62
C ALA A 265 -28.67 11.91 -4.83
N PRO A 266 -28.13 10.68 -5.07
CA PRO A 266 -27.04 10.14 -4.28
C PRO A 266 -25.73 10.92 -4.49
N SER A 267 -24.93 11.07 -3.42
CA SER A 267 -23.53 11.49 -3.52
C SER A 267 -22.69 10.30 -3.93
N LEU A 268 -22.18 10.32 -5.17
CA LEU A 268 -21.43 9.19 -5.72
C LEU A 268 -19.99 9.18 -5.22
N TRP A 269 -19.48 7.97 -4.96
CA TRP A 269 -18.06 7.77 -4.65
C TRP A 269 -17.23 7.78 -5.95
N SER A 270 -16.14 8.56 -5.95
CA SER A 270 -15.09 8.52 -6.96
C SER A 270 -13.76 8.97 -6.34
N PRO A 271 -12.61 8.81 -7.03
CA PRO A 271 -11.34 9.35 -6.56
C PRO A 271 -11.34 10.87 -6.28
N GLU A 272 -12.17 11.63 -6.97
CA GLU A 272 -12.33 13.07 -6.79
C GLU A 272 -13.32 13.43 -5.66
N THR A 273 -14.30 12.58 -5.45
CA THR A 273 -15.41 12.78 -4.47
C THR A 273 -15.65 11.49 -3.68
N PRO A 274 -14.78 11.16 -2.71
CA PRO A 274 -14.84 9.89 -1.99
C PRO A 274 -15.93 9.88 -0.91
N TYR A 275 -17.18 10.07 -1.31
CA TYR A 275 -18.33 10.12 -0.41
C TYR A 275 -18.68 8.74 0.17
N LEU A 276 -18.74 8.65 1.49
CA LEU A 276 -19.01 7.42 2.22
C LEU A 276 -20.32 7.52 3.00
N TYR A 277 -21.15 6.50 2.84
CA TYR A 277 -22.38 6.25 3.60
C TYR A 277 -22.13 5.24 4.70
N LYS A 278 -23.10 5.16 5.64
CA LYS A 278 -23.16 4.12 6.66
C LYS A 278 -24.54 3.47 6.65
N ALA A 279 -24.58 2.15 6.67
CA ALA A 279 -25.78 1.38 6.97
C ALA A 279 -25.66 0.90 8.42
N VAL A 280 -26.47 1.46 9.32
CA VAL A 280 -26.51 1.09 10.75
C VAL A 280 -27.66 0.16 10.99
N SER A 281 -27.35 -1.12 11.22
CA SER A 281 -28.31 -2.19 11.40
C SER A 281 -28.44 -2.57 12.87
N LYS A 282 -29.61 -2.38 13.46
CA LYS A 282 -29.96 -2.78 14.83
C LYS A 282 -30.75 -4.07 14.80
N ILE A 283 -30.30 -5.04 15.60
CA ILE A 283 -30.88 -6.38 15.69
C ILE A 283 -31.67 -6.50 16.99
N TYR A 284 -32.90 -6.97 16.91
CA TYR A 284 -33.78 -7.15 18.04
C TYR A 284 -34.28 -8.58 18.08
N VAL A 285 -34.29 -9.17 19.28
CA VAL A 285 -34.91 -10.47 19.60
C VAL A 285 -35.88 -10.23 20.73
N ASP A 286 -37.12 -10.65 20.57
CA ASP A 286 -38.21 -10.45 21.55
C ASP A 286 -38.32 -8.99 22.06
N GLY A 287 -38.11 -8.04 21.15
CA GLY A 287 -38.16 -6.59 21.44
C GLY A 287 -36.90 -6.00 22.08
N LYS A 288 -35.93 -6.83 22.51
CA LYS A 288 -34.66 -6.37 23.10
C LYS A 288 -33.59 -6.25 21.99
N GLN A 289 -32.89 -5.14 21.95
CA GLN A 289 -31.72 -4.98 21.05
C GLN A 289 -30.60 -5.91 21.50
N THR A 290 -30.10 -6.75 20.58
CA THR A 290 -29.01 -7.69 20.81
C THR A 290 -27.72 -7.29 20.12
N ASP A 291 -27.80 -6.54 19.02
CA ASP A 291 -26.61 -6.10 18.28
C ASP A 291 -26.84 -4.77 17.55
N GLU A 292 -25.76 -4.06 17.25
CA GLU A 292 -25.73 -2.94 16.31
C GLU A 292 -24.50 -3.09 15.44
N TYR A 293 -24.70 -3.17 14.13
CA TYR A 293 -23.63 -3.39 13.15
C TYR A 293 -23.62 -2.26 12.12
N THR A 294 -22.48 -1.62 11.95
CA THR A 294 -22.28 -0.56 10.97
C THR A 294 -21.51 -1.09 9.75
N THR A 295 -22.10 -0.92 8.57
CA THR A 295 -21.43 -1.18 7.30
C THR A 295 -21.13 0.15 6.61
N ARG A 296 -19.86 0.48 6.41
CA ARG A 296 -19.44 1.61 5.56
C ARG A 296 -19.53 1.20 4.10
N PHE A 297 -19.94 2.11 3.24
CA PHE A 297 -20.03 1.87 1.79
C PHE A 297 -20.01 3.18 0.99
N GLY A 298 -19.76 3.08 -0.30
CA GLY A 298 -19.93 4.18 -1.26
C GLY A 298 -20.91 3.77 -2.36
N ILE A 299 -21.61 4.73 -2.93
CA ILE A 299 -22.53 4.50 -4.06
C ILE A 299 -21.77 4.77 -5.34
N ARG A 300 -21.60 3.75 -6.18
CA ARG A 300 -20.91 3.84 -7.48
C ARG A 300 -21.33 2.73 -8.41
N SER A 301 -21.13 2.92 -9.71
CA SER A 301 -21.19 1.86 -10.73
C SER A 301 -19.81 1.62 -11.34
N ILE A 302 -19.55 0.35 -11.71
CA ILE A 302 -18.36 -0.09 -12.43
C ILE A 302 -18.83 -0.83 -13.67
N GLU A 303 -18.25 -0.50 -14.82
CA GLU A 303 -18.51 -1.21 -16.07
C GLU A 303 -17.18 -1.41 -16.83
N ILE A 304 -17.03 -2.58 -17.44
CA ILE A 304 -16.00 -2.88 -18.42
C ILE A 304 -16.69 -3.06 -19.76
N ILE A 305 -16.30 -2.29 -20.75
CA ILE A 305 -16.91 -2.29 -22.07
C ILE A 305 -15.83 -2.64 -23.10
N ALA A 306 -16.06 -3.72 -23.86
CA ALA A 306 -15.18 -4.11 -24.97
C ALA A 306 -14.90 -2.91 -25.90
N ASP A 307 -13.69 -2.80 -26.38
CA ASP A 307 -13.17 -1.70 -27.24
C ASP A 307 -13.14 -0.31 -26.58
N LYS A 308 -13.74 -0.13 -25.40
CA LYS A 308 -13.88 1.18 -24.74
C LYS A 308 -13.23 1.26 -23.35
N GLY A 309 -12.95 0.12 -22.72
CA GLY A 309 -12.24 0.07 -21.45
C GLY A 309 -13.10 0.18 -20.19
N PHE A 310 -12.59 0.84 -19.15
CA PHE A 310 -13.16 0.93 -17.80
C PHE A 310 -13.98 2.21 -17.61
N PHE A 311 -15.17 2.05 -17.00
CA PHE A 311 -16.06 3.15 -16.66
C PHE A 311 -16.41 3.13 -15.18
N LEU A 312 -16.28 4.30 -14.54
CA LEU A 312 -16.73 4.55 -13.17
C LEU A 312 -17.85 5.60 -13.20
N ASN A 313 -19.01 5.26 -12.66
CA ASN A 313 -20.20 6.14 -12.69
C ASN A 313 -20.56 6.61 -14.11
N GLY A 314 -20.46 5.71 -15.09
CA GLY A 314 -20.72 6.00 -16.50
C GLY A 314 -19.67 6.88 -17.21
N LYS A 315 -18.57 7.23 -16.55
CA LYS A 315 -17.48 8.02 -17.15
C LYS A 315 -16.30 7.11 -17.49
N HIS A 316 -15.83 7.20 -18.73
CA HIS A 316 -14.61 6.53 -19.16
C HIS A 316 -13.43 6.98 -18.34
N ARG A 317 -12.60 6.03 -17.91
CA ARG A 317 -11.42 6.27 -17.06
C ARG A 317 -10.35 5.24 -17.33
N LYS A 318 -9.09 5.64 -17.16
CA LYS A 318 -7.94 4.75 -17.16
C LYS A 318 -7.25 4.80 -15.82
N PHE A 319 -6.80 3.66 -15.32
CA PHE A 319 -6.05 3.63 -14.07
C PHE A 319 -4.70 4.34 -14.22
N GLN A 320 -4.44 5.28 -13.36
CA GLN A 320 -3.13 5.90 -13.11
C GLN A 320 -2.60 5.30 -11.81
N GLY A 321 -2.25 4.03 -11.86
CA GLY A 321 -2.00 3.20 -10.70
C GLY A 321 -0.53 2.88 -10.45
N VAL A 322 -0.28 2.44 -9.22
CA VAL A 322 1.00 1.84 -8.81
C VAL A 322 0.78 0.51 -8.11
N CYS A 323 1.74 -0.39 -8.23
CA CYS A 323 1.88 -1.56 -7.38
C CYS A 323 2.60 -1.16 -6.10
N ASN A 324 2.13 -1.62 -4.94
CA ASN A 324 2.81 -1.41 -3.67
C ASN A 324 2.92 -2.71 -2.90
N HIS A 325 4.11 -2.98 -2.36
CA HIS A 325 4.28 -3.95 -1.27
C HIS A 325 3.75 -3.38 0.03
N HIS A 326 3.61 -4.24 1.04
CA HIS A 326 2.96 -3.90 2.31
C HIS A 326 3.90 -3.28 3.36
N ASP A 327 5.21 -3.30 3.14
CA ASP A 327 6.14 -2.68 4.07
C ASP A 327 6.09 -1.15 4.03
N LEU A 328 6.47 -0.54 5.14
CA LEU A 328 6.51 0.91 5.34
C LEU A 328 7.96 1.42 5.35
N GLY A 329 8.84 0.79 4.55
CA GLY A 329 10.26 1.11 4.49
C GLY A 329 10.94 0.90 5.83
N PRO A 330 11.53 1.96 6.44
CA PRO A 330 12.30 1.83 7.70
C PRO A 330 11.45 1.43 8.92
N LEU A 331 10.12 1.43 8.81
CA LEU A 331 9.22 0.97 9.85
C LEU A 331 8.92 -0.53 9.78
N GLY A 332 9.33 -1.20 8.70
CA GLY A 332 9.03 -2.61 8.43
C GLY A 332 7.58 -2.84 8.04
N ALA A 333 7.07 -4.04 8.35
CA ALA A 333 5.72 -4.45 8.00
C ALA A 333 4.66 -4.07 9.06
N ALA A 334 5.08 -3.65 10.27
CA ALA A 334 4.16 -3.26 11.34
C ALA A 334 3.29 -2.07 10.92
N VAL A 335 1.98 -2.29 10.80
CA VAL A 335 1.03 -1.30 10.28
C VAL A 335 1.02 -0.03 11.14
N ASN A 336 1.10 1.10 10.47
CA ASN A 336 0.94 2.42 11.06
C ASN A 336 0.11 3.31 10.13
N VAL A 337 -1.03 3.79 10.61
CA VAL A 337 -2.00 4.59 9.83
C VAL A 337 -1.41 5.91 9.35
N ALA A 338 -0.55 6.56 10.15
CA ALA A 338 0.08 7.82 9.75
C ALA A 338 1.08 7.62 8.61
N ALA A 339 1.83 6.51 8.63
CA ALA A 339 2.75 6.14 7.56
C ALA A 339 2.00 5.79 6.27
N LEU A 340 0.93 4.99 6.34
CA LEU A 340 0.07 4.67 5.20
C LEU A 340 -0.54 5.94 4.59
N ARG A 341 -1.11 6.81 5.43
CA ARG A 341 -1.69 8.10 4.98
C ARG A 341 -0.64 8.96 4.27
N ARG A 342 0.60 8.97 4.76
CA ARG A 342 1.69 9.72 4.12
C ARG A 342 2.04 9.13 2.75
N GLN A 343 2.16 7.80 2.63
CA GLN A 343 2.38 7.14 1.34
C GLN A 343 1.27 7.53 0.34
N LEU A 344 0.02 7.42 0.75
CA LEU A 344 -1.13 7.80 -0.09
C LEU A 344 -1.13 9.30 -0.46
N THR A 345 -0.71 10.17 0.45
CA THR A 345 -0.61 11.62 0.19
C THR A 345 0.42 11.90 -0.90
N LEU A 346 1.60 11.26 -0.85
CA LEU A 346 2.62 11.39 -1.89
C LEU A 346 2.12 10.88 -3.24
N LEU A 347 1.45 9.72 -3.27
CA LEU A 347 0.87 9.17 -4.49
C LEU A 347 -0.22 10.09 -5.06
N LYS A 348 -1.05 10.69 -4.20
CA LYS A 348 -2.09 11.65 -4.62
C LYS A 348 -1.48 12.91 -5.24
N ASP A 349 -0.40 13.45 -4.65
CA ASP A 349 0.33 14.60 -5.24
C ASP A 349 0.96 14.25 -6.59
N MET A 350 1.37 13.01 -6.79
CA MET A 350 1.83 12.53 -8.09
C MET A 350 0.70 12.46 -9.14
N GLY A 351 -0.56 12.44 -8.71
CA GLY A 351 -1.73 12.24 -9.57
C GLY A 351 -2.13 10.77 -9.73
N CYS A 352 -1.57 9.90 -8.90
CA CYS A 352 -1.97 8.50 -8.81
C CYS A 352 -3.40 8.40 -8.25
N ASP A 353 -4.23 7.56 -8.86
CA ASP A 353 -5.62 7.34 -8.48
C ASP A 353 -5.98 5.86 -8.21
N ALA A 354 -5.00 4.96 -8.35
CA ALA A 354 -5.22 3.54 -8.17
C ALA A 354 -4.02 2.82 -7.53
N ILE A 355 -4.30 1.76 -6.77
CA ILE A 355 -3.29 0.92 -6.12
C ILE A 355 -3.59 -0.56 -6.37
N ARG A 356 -2.57 -1.31 -6.79
CA ARG A 356 -2.57 -2.77 -6.76
C ARG A 356 -1.76 -3.24 -5.56
N THR A 357 -2.36 -4.12 -4.75
CA THR A 357 -1.68 -4.70 -3.58
C THR A 357 -0.82 -5.88 -4.01
N SER A 358 0.47 -5.69 -4.05
CA SER A 358 1.43 -6.66 -4.59
C SER A 358 2.12 -7.43 -3.47
N HIS A 359 2.17 -8.72 -3.49
CA HIS A 359 1.26 -9.66 -4.17
C HIS A 359 0.55 -10.42 -3.06
N ASN A 360 -0.20 -9.71 -2.24
CA ASN A 360 -0.81 -10.21 -1.02
C ASN A 360 -1.96 -9.31 -0.55
N MET A 361 -2.78 -9.85 0.33
CA MET A 361 -3.93 -9.14 0.90
C MET A 361 -3.47 -7.93 1.73
N PRO A 362 -4.11 -6.75 1.56
CA PRO A 362 -3.75 -5.52 2.26
C PRO A 362 -4.12 -5.55 3.75
N ALA A 363 -3.56 -4.61 4.50
CA ALA A 363 -4.09 -4.26 5.82
C ALA A 363 -5.44 -3.54 5.68
N PRO A 364 -6.41 -3.77 6.59
CA PRO A 364 -7.70 -3.09 6.56
C PRO A 364 -7.57 -1.56 6.56
N GLU A 365 -6.62 -1.03 7.30
CA GLU A 365 -6.34 0.40 7.41
C GLU A 365 -5.95 1.03 6.05
N LEU A 366 -5.25 0.29 5.19
CA LEU A 366 -4.93 0.77 3.84
C LEU A 366 -6.20 0.89 3.00
N VAL A 367 -7.08 -0.11 3.06
CA VAL A 367 -8.34 -0.12 2.29
C VAL A 367 -9.28 0.99 2.78
N GLU A 368 -9.39 1.18 4.09
CA GLU A 368 -10.17 2.26 4.69
C GLU A 368 -9.66 3.65 4.28
N LEU A 369 -8.33 3.83 4.27
CA LEU A 369 -7.73 5.08 3.81
C LEU A 369 -7.95 5.31 2.31
N CYS A 370 -7.93 4.26 1.49
CA CYS A 370 -8.24 4.36 0.06
C CYS A 370 -9.72 4.73 -0.17
N ASP A 371 -10.65 4.20 0.64
CA ASP A 371 -12.05 4.64 0.64
C ASP A 371 -12.17 6.15 0.92
N GLU A 372 -11.44 6.64 1.94
CA GLU A 372 -11.51 8.04 2.42
C GLU A 372 -10.78 9.03 1.51
N MET A 373 -9.63 8.62 0.97
CA MET A 373 -8.77 9.50 0.18
C MET A 373 -9.06 9.41 -1.32
N GLY A 374 -9.91 8.50 -1.74
CA GLY A 374 -10.31 8.34 -3.14
C GLY A 374 -9.21 7.69 -3.98
N PHE A 375 -8.85 6.44 -3.67
CA PHE A 375 -8.04 5.57 -4.53
C PHE A 375 -8.86 4.37 -4.96
N MET A 376 -8.83 4.03 -6.23
CA MET A 376 -9.33 2.75 -6.71
C MET A 376 -8.34 1.64 -6.33
N MET A 377 -8.83 0.46 -5.99
CA MET A 377 -7.96 -0.65 -5.61
C MET A 377 -8.23 -1.89 -6.44
N MET A 378 -7.15 -2.52 -6.87
CA MET A 378 -7.09 -3.89 -7.33
C MET A 378 -6.46 -4.72 -6.21
N LEU A 379 -7.28 -5.51 -5.51
CA LEU A 379 -6.81 -6.36 -4.43
C LEU A 379 -6.35 -7.70 -4.96
N GLU A 380 -5.12 -8.08 -4.60
CA GLU A 380 -4.48 -9.32 -5.04
C GLU A 380 -4.08 -10.17 -3.83
N PRO A 381 -4.47 -11.47 -3.79
CA PRO A 381 -4.16 -12.33 -2.65
C PRO A 381 -2.84 -13.08 -2.78
N PHE A 382 -2.46 -13.54 -4.00
CA PHE A 382 -1.48 -14.60 -4.19
C PHE A 382 -0.41 -14.26 -5.22
N ASP A 383 0.86 -14.55 -4.90
CA ASP A 383 1.99 -14.51 -5.84
C ASP A 383 2.23 -15.87 -6.53
N GLU A 384 1.75 -16.94 -5.95
CA GLU A 384 1.80 -18.30 -6.50
C GLU A 384 0.54 -19.09 -6.15
N TRP A 385 0.24 -20.14 -6.92
CA TRP A 385 -0.88 -21.03 -6.65
C TRP A 385 -0.38 -22.40 -6.22
N ASP A 386 -0.75 -23.45 -6.98
CA ASP A 386 -0.42 -24.85 -6.74
C ASP A 386 1.00 -25.23 -7.21
N ILE A 387 1.63 -24.42 -8.03
CA ILE A 387 3.01 -24.58 -8.47
C ILE A 387 3.89 -23.54 -7.78
N ALA A 388 4.97 -24.02 -7.16
CA ALA A 388 5.86 -23.19 -6.36
C ALA A 388 6.64 -22.16 -7.18
N LYS A 389 6.74 -20.95 -6.64
CA LYS A 389 7.82 -19.98 -6.92
C LYS A 389 8.90 -20.07 -5.85
N CYS A 390 8.50 -20.11 -4.59
CA CYS A 390 9.37 -20.22 -3.43
C CYS A 390 9.25 -21.59 -2.77
N GLU A 391 10.33 -22.10 -2.18
CA GLU A 391 10.37 -23.42 -1.55
C GLU A 391 9.30 -23.58 -0.45
N ASN A 392 9.16 -22.58 0.39
CA ASN A 392 8.18 -22.55 1.48
C ASN A 392 7.03 -21.57 1.22
N GLY A 393 6.68 -21.35 -0.06
CA GLY A 393 5.62 -20.46 -0.47
C GLY A 393 4.19 -20.98 -0.24
N TYR A 394 3.22 -20.25 -0.77
CA TYR A 394 1.80 -20.54 -0.56
C TYR A 394 1.31 -21.84 -1.22
N HIS A 395 1.99 -22.35 -2.26
CA HIS A 395 1.65 -23.61 -2.93
C HIS A 395 1.45 -24.78 -1.95
N ARG A 396 2.14 -24.75 -0.80
CA ARG A 396 2.01 -25.76 0.28
C ARG A 396 0.61 -25.81 0.89
N TYR A 397 -0.12 -24.71 0.81
CA TYR A 397 -1.45 -24.55 1.40
C TYR A 397 -2.56 -24.43 0.36
N PHE A 398 -2.22 -24.15 -0.88
CA PHE A 398 -3.16 -23.78 -1.93
C PHE A 398 -4.39 -24.68 -2.02
N ASN A 399 -4.18 -25.98 -2.13
CA ASN A 399 -5.27 -26.95 -2.33
C ASN A 399 -6.27 -27.01 -1.17
N GLU A 400 -5.84 -26.72 0.05
CA GLU A 400 -6.70 -26.75 1.24
C GLU A 400 -7.26 -25.38 1.61
N TRP A 401 -6.47 -24.32 1.37
CA TRP A 401 -6.72 -23.00 1.96
C TRP A 401 -7.12 -21.93 0.96
N ALA A 402 -6.88 -22.10 -0.34
CA ALA A 402 -7.13 -21.04 -1.32
C ALA A 402 -8.58 -20.50 -1.28
N GLU A 403 -9.58 -21.39 -1.21
CA GLU A 403 -10.98 -20.96 -1.10
C GLU A 403 -11.27 -20.25 0.22
N LYS A 404 -10.74 -20.77 1.36
CA LYS A 404 -10.92 -20.15 2.68
C LYS A 404 -10.32 -18.74 2.70
N ASP A 405 -9.11 -18.59 2.14
CA ASP A 405 -8.40 -17.31 2.07
C ASP A 405 -9.12 -16.31 1.15
N MET A 406 -9.55 -16.76 -0.03
CA MET A 406 -10.31 -15.93 -0.97
C MET A 406 -11.63 -15.46 -0.35
N VAL A 407 -12.40 -16.37 0.24
CA VAL A 407 -13.69 -16.04 0.86
C VAL A 407 -13.53 -15.02 1.99
N ASN A 408 -12.50 -15.19 2.83
CA ASN A 408 -12.23 -14.22 3.90
C ASN A 408 -11.90 -12.83 3.34
N MET A 409 -11.01 -12.74 2.34
CA MET A 409 -10.67 -11.47 1.69
C MET A 409 -11.91 -10.81 1.07
N LEU A 410 -12.69 -11.57 0.30
CA LEU A 410 -13.90 -11.07 -0.35
C LEU A 410 -14.92 -10.57 0.68
N HIS A 411 -15.20 -11.34 1.72
CA HIS A 411 -16.15 -10.95 2.77
C HIS A 411 -15.69 -9.71 3.53
N HIS A 412 -14.38 -9.59 3.77
CA HIS A 412 -13.84 -8.45 4.48
C HIS A 412 -13.97 -7.15 3.66
N TYR A 413 -13.67 -7.20 2.36
CA TYR A 413 -13.51 -5.98 1.55
C TYR A 413 -14.62 -5.71 0.53
N ARG A 414 -15.60 -6.62 0.33
CA ARG A 414 -16.67 -6.45 -0.69
C ARG A 414 -17.56 -5.22 -0.49
N ASN A 415 -17.59 -4.63 0.71
CA ASN A 415 -18.36 -3.42 1.00
C ASN A 415 -17.57 -2.11 0.77
N ASN A 416 -16.26 -2.19 0.57
CA ASN A 416 -15.39 -1.04 0.36
C ASN A 416 -15.53 -0.52 -1.08
N PRO A 417 -15.95 0.74 -1.29
CA PRO A 417 -16.15 1.28 -2.65
C PRO A 417 -14.85 1.46 -3.42
N CYS A 418 -13.72 1.63 -2.75
CA CYS A 418 -12.40 1.75 -3.40
C CYS A 418 -12.00 0.46 -4.14
N VAL A 419 -12.46 -0.71 -3.70
CA VAL A 419 -12.17 -1.96 -4.39
C VAL A 419 -12.98 -2.02 -5.67
N VAL A 420 -12.32 -1.94 -6.81
CA VAL A 420 -12.96 -1.91 -8.14
C VAL A 420 -12.67 -3.16 -8.96
N MET A 421 -11.71 -3.98 -8.54
CA MET A 421 -11.30 -5.20 -9.23
C MET A 421 -10.68 -6.20 -8.25
N TRP A 422 -10.94 -7.48 -8.45
CA TRP A 422 -10.26 -8.56 -7.77
C TRP A 422 -9.17 -9.12 -8.68
N SER A 423 -7.94 -9.21 -8.20
CA SER A 423 -6.91 -10.03 -8.84
C SER A 423 -6.89 -11.39 -8.19
N ILE A 424 -6.66 -12.46 -8.95
CA ILE A 424 -6.58 -13.82 -8.40
C ILE A 424 -5.16 -14.34 -8.29
N GLY A 425 -4.18 -13.63 -8.86
CA GLY A 425 -2.78 -14.03 -8.75
C GLY A 425 -1.82 -13.20 -9.59
N ASN A 426 -0.55 -13.36 -9.29
CA ASN A 426 0.55 -12.68 -9.97
C ASN A 426 1.53 -13.68 -10.59
N GLU A 427 1.76 -13.58 -11.91
CA GLU A 427 2.81 -14.33 -12.64
C GLU A 427 2.92 -15.80 -12.21
N VAL A 428 1.76 -16.40 -11.94
CA VAL A 428 1.69 -17.76 -11.39
C VAL A 428 2.28 -18.75 -12.38
N PRO A 429 3.19 -19.67 -11.98
CA PRO A 429 3.74 -20.68 -12.91
C PRO A 429 2.65 -21.53 -13.56
N THR A 430 1.52 -21.70 -12.92
CA THR A 430 0.32 -22.40 -13.40
C THR A 430 -0.24 -21.81 -14.69
N GLN A 431 0.03 -20.53 -15.02
CA GLN A 431 -0.48 -19.86 -16.23
C GLN A 431 -0.05 -20.58 -17.53
N CYS A 432 1.10 -21.25 -17.52
CA CYS A 432 1.61 -22.01 -18.68
C CYS A 432 1.32 -23.52 -18.61
N SER A 433 0.65 -23.98 -17.57
CA SER A 433 0.21 -25.38 -17.51
C SER A 433 -0.90 -25.64 -18.51
N PRO A 434 -0.95 -26.83 -19.16
CA PRO A 434 -1.98 -27.16 -20.15
C PRO A 434 -3.42 -26.99 -19.65
N GLU A 435 -3.64 -27.17 -18.35
CA GLU A 435 -4.94 -27.03 -17.67
C GLU A 435 -4.98 -25.86 -16.66
N GLY A 436 -4.02 -24.95 -16.72
CA GLY A 436 -3.93 -23.80 -15.78
C GLY A 436 -5.18 -22.93 -15.75
N TYR A 437 -5.87 -22.82 -16.88
CA TYR A 437 -7.16 -22.13 -16.96
C TYR A 437 -8.23 -22.69 -16.00
N LYS A 438 -8.16 -23.98 -15.62
CA LYS A 438 -9.10 -24.58 -14.64
C LYS A 438 -8.89 -24.01 -13.24
N VAL A 439 -7.65 -23.78 -12.84
CA VAL A 439 -7.33 -23.16 -11.55
C VAL A 439 -7.76 -21.68 -11.57
N ALA A 440 -7.51 -20.98 -12.68
CA ALA A 440 -7.99 -19.61 -12.86
C ALA A 440 -9.53 -19.53 -12.76
N SER A 441 -10.25 -20.43 -13.46
CA SER A 441 -11.70 -20.51 -13.39
C SER A 441 -12.19 -20.77 -11.96
N PHE A 442 -11.57 -21.72 -11.24
CA PHE A 442 -11.92 -22.00 -9.85
C PHE A 442 -11.84 -20.76 -8.96
N LEU A 443 -10.75 -20.01 -9.03
CA LEU A 443 -10.56 -18.79 -8.22
C LEU A 443 -11.50 -17.65 -8.66
N GLN A 444 -11.70 -17.46 -9.97
CA GLN A 444 -12.64 -16.48 -10.50
C GLN A 444 -14.08 -16.81 -10.11
N ASP A 445 -14.48 -18.07 -10.13
CA ASP A 445 -15.81 -18.53 -9.72
C ASP A 445 -16.07 -18.24 -8.24
N ILE A 446 -15.05 -18.33 -7.37
CA ILE A 446 -15.16 -17.90 -5.98
C ILE A 446 -15.44 -16.39 -5.90
N CYS A 447 -14.71 -15.57 -6.67
CA CYS A 447 -14.96 -14.13 -6.72
C CYS A 447 -16.40 -13.82 -7.17
N HIS A 448 -16.86 -14.41 -8.25
CA HIS A 448 -18.22 -14.20 -8.79
C HIS A 448 -19.32 -14.69 -7.83
N ARG A 449 -19.07 -15.79 -7.12
CA ARG A 449 -20.01 -16.32 -6.12
C ARG A 449 -20.17 -15.37 -4.91
N GLU A 450 -19.05 -14.87 -4.38
CA GLU A 450 -19.04 -14.08 -3.15
C GLU A 450 -19.25 -12.58 -3.40
N ASP A 451 -18.84 -12.10 -4.58
CA ASP A 451 -19.04 -10.71 -5.03
C ASP A 451 -19.18 -10.59 -6.56
N PRO A 452 -20.37 -10.73 -7.10
CA PRO A 452 -20.62 -10.64 -8.55
C PRO A 452 -20.55 -9.19 -9.09
N THR A 453 -20.17 -8.21 -8.29
CA THR A 453 -20.24 -6.78 -8.67
C THR A 453 -18.94 -6.22 -9.22
N ARG A 454 -17.85 -6.97 -9.16
CA ARG A 454 -16.53 -6.56 -9.60
C ARG A 454 -15.93 -7.56 -10.58
N PRO A 455 -15.24 -7.07 -11.62
CA PRO A 455 -14.51 -7.94 -12.54
C PRO A 455 -13.27 -8.54 -11.85
N VAL A 456 -12.80 -9.65 -12.44
CA VAL A 456 -11.65 -10.40 -11.98
C VAL A 456 -10.51 -10.29 -12.99
N THR A 457 -9.28 -10.13 -12.50
CA THR A 457 -8.05 -10.12 -13.30
C THR A 457 -7.00 -11.07 -12.73
N CYS A 458 -5.93 -11.30 -13.48
CA CYS A 458 -4.71 -11.97 -13.07
C CYS A 458 -3.53 -11.29 -13.75
N GLY A 459 -2.44 -11.06 -13.02
CA GLY A 459 -1.21 -10.54 -13.60
C GLY A 459 -0.46 -11.64 -14.37
N MET A 460 -0.37 -11.52 -15.69
CA MET A 460 0.21 -12.53 -16.60
C MET A 460 1.45 -11.98 -17.30
N ASP A 461 2.57 -12.67 -17.20
CA ASP A 461 3.84 -12.26 -17.83
C ASP A 461 4.21 -13.11 -19.05
N GLN A 462 3.58 -14.27 -19.22
CA GLN A 462 3.91 -15.26 -20.24
C GLN A 462 2.87 -15.26 -21.37
N VAL A 463 2.82 -14.15 -22.12
CA VAL A 463 1.75 -13.86 -23.09
C VAL A 463 1.60 -14.96 -24.13
N THR A 464 2.71 -15.57 -24.61
CA THR A 464 2.64 -16.62 -25.62
C THR A 464 1.84 -17.83 -25.17
N CYS A 465 2.06 -18.33 -23.94
CA CYS A 465 1.33 -19.50 -23.48
C CYS A 465 -0.10 -19.18 -23.05
N VAL A 466 -0.33 -18.02 -22.41
CA VAL A 466 -1.70 -17.69 -21.92
C VAL A 466 -2.67 -17.38 -23.06
N LEU A 467 -2.19 -16.90 -24.20
CA LEU A 467 -2.99 -16.75 -25.42
C LEU A 467 -3.28 -18.13 -26.04
N ALA A 468 -2.29 -19.05 -26.05
CA ALA A 468 -2.41 -20.35 -26.71
C ALA A 468 -3.26 -21.36 -25.93
N ASN A 469 -3.20 -21.35 -24.59
CA ASN A 469 -3.87 -22.37 -23.75
C ASN A 469 -5.24 -21.96 -23.22
N GLY A 470 -5.73 -20.77 -23.57
CA GLY A 470 -7.05 -20.26 -23.14
C GLY A 470 -7.07 -19.62 -21.74
N PHE A 471 -5.93 -19.55 -21.05
CA PHE A 471 -5.86 -18.97 -19.70
C PHE A 471 -6.32 -17.49 -19.70
N ALA A 472 -5.77 -16.66 -20.59
CA ALA A 472 -6.12 -15.25 -20.69
C ALA A 472 -7.57 -15.03 -21.16
N ALA A 473 -8.08 -15.90 -22.02
CA ALA A 473 -9.46 -15.82 -22.50
C ALA A 473 -10.51 -16.14 -21.43
N MET A 474 -10.11 -16.82 -20.34
CA MET A 474 -10.97 -17.18 -19.20
C MET A 474 -11.18 -16.02 -18.21
N ILE A 475 -10.21 -15.11 -18.10
CA ILE A 475 -10.21 -14.02 -17.12
C ILE A 475 -11.12 -12.88 -17.58
N ASP A 476 -11.91 -12.27 -16.70
CA ASP A 476 -12.82 -11.15 -17.08
C ASP A 476 -12.04 -9.98 -17.68
N VAL A 477 -10.90 -9.63 -17.08
CA VAL A 477 -10.02 -8.55 -17.53
C VAL A 477 -8.60 -9.08 -17.68
N PRO A 478 -8.10 -9.25 -18.92
CA PRO A 478 -6.73 -9.69 -19.13
C PRO A 478 -5.72 -8.67 -18.59
N GLY A 479 -4.99 -9.03 -17.52
CA GLY A 479 -3.91 -8.24 -16.93
C GLY A 479 -2.56 -8.70 -17.47
N LEU A 480 -1.82 -7.81 -18.14
CA LEU A 480 -0.48 -8.13 -18.63
C LEU A 480 0.56 -7.43 -17.77
N ASN A 481 1.52 -8.24 -17.27
CA ASN A 481 2.69 -7.70 -16.60
C ASN A 481 3.75 -7.42 -17.67
N TYR A 482 4.09 -6.13 -17.80
CA TYR A 482 5.04 -5.67 -18.84
C TYR A 482 4.52 -5.99 -20.25
N ARG A 483 5.39 -6.40 -21.17
CA ARG A 483 5.03 -6.85 -22.54
C ARG A 483 4.21 -5.83 -23.33
N ALA A 484 4.48 -4.54 -23.15
CA ALA A 484 3.82 -3.44 -23.86
C ALA A 484 3.71 -3.71 -25.39
N HIS A 485 4.75 -4.29 -25.98
CA HIS A 485 4.80 -4.67 -27.41
C HIS A 485 3.80 -5.78 -27.82
N ARG A 486 3.18 -6.48 -26.87
CA ARG A 486 2.20 -7.55 -27.11
C ARG A 486 0.73 -7.10 -26.89
N TYR A 487 0.48 -5.86 -26.51
CA TYR A 487 -0.87 -5.39 -26.19
C TYR A 487 -1.81 -5.43 -27.38
N VAL A 488 -1.37 -4.99 -28.56
CA VAL A 488 -2.20 -5.01 -29.77
C VAL A 488 -2.56 -6.43 -30.16
N GLU A 489 -1.60 -7.36 -30.19
CA GLU A 489 -1.85 -8.78 -30.45
C GLU A 489 -2.84 -9.37 -29.44
N SER A 490 -2.67 -9.06 -28.14
CA SER A 490 -3.57 -9.55 -27.09
C SER A 490 -4.97 -9.01 -27.23
N TYR A 491 -5.12 -7.73 -27.57
CA TYR A 491 -6.40 -7.09 -27.85
C TYR A 491 -7.13 -7.75 -29.04
N GLU A 492 -6.40 -8.02 -30.14
CA GLU A 492 -6.96 -8.64 -31.35
C GLU A 492 -7.29 -10.12 -31.15
N THR A 493 -6.59 -10.82 -30.27
CA THR A 493 -6.73 -12.27 -30.06
C THR A 493 -7.78 -12.60 -29.00
N LEU A 494 -7.89 -11.79 -27.94
CA LEU A 494 -8.71 -12.09 -26.76
C LEU A 494 -10.15 -11.61 -26.94
N PRO A 495 -11.14 -12.42 -26.52
CA PRO A 495 -12.56 -12.10 -26.69
C PRO A 495 -13.04 -10.87 -25.89
N GLN A 496 -12.28 -10.46 -24.89
CA GLN A 496 -12.62 -9.31 -24.04
C GLN A 496 -12.42 -7.98 -24.78
N ASN A 497 -11.54 -7.93 -25.80
CA ASN A 497 -11.14 -6.73 -26.54
C ASN A 497 -10.76 -5.54 -25.66
N ILE A 498 -10.02 -5.82 -24.60
CA ILE A 498 -9.42 -4.87 -23.66
C ILE A 498 -8.10 -5.44 -23.14
N VAL A 499 -7.23 -4.58 -22.63
CA VAL A 499 -5.99 -4.98 -21.94
C VAL A 499 -5.73 -4.05 -20.76
N LEU A 500 -5.36 -4.65 -19.61
CA LEU A 500 -4.90 -3.96 -18.42
C LEU A 500 -3.37 -4.11 -18.31
N GLY A 501 -2.65 -3.02 -18.07
CA GLY A 501 -1.28 -3.06 -17.57
C GLY A 501 -1.26 -3.37 -16.07
N SER A 502 -1.29 -4.65 -15.70
CA SER A 502 -1.32 -5.06 -14.28
C SER A 502 0.02 -4.84 -13.58
N GLU A 503 1.14 -4.91 -14.32
CA GLU A 503 2.43 -4.36 -13.95
C GLU A 503 3.08 -3.70 -15.16
N THR A 504 3.61 -2.50 -14.97
CA THR A 504 4.27 -1.76 -16.04
C THR A 504 5.59 -1.17 -15.58
N ALA A 505 6.49 -0.92 -16.52
CA ALA A 505 7.68 -0.11 -16.37
C ALA A 505 8.52 -0.39 -15.10
N SER A 506 9.13 -1.58 -14.98
CA SER A 506 10.22 -1.81 -14.00
C SER A 506 11.44 -0.98 -14.38
N THR A 507 11.29 0.34 -14.31
CA THR A 507 12.35 1.31 -14.53
C THR A 507 13.17 1.41 -13.25
N VAL A 508 14.49 1.34 -13.37
CA VAL A 508 15.40 1.34 -12.24
C VAL A 508 16.04 2.71 -12.07
N SER A 509 16.13 3.20 -10.84
CA SER A 509 16.87 4.43 -10.52
C SER A 509 17.20 4.52 -9.04
N SER A 510 18.35 5.15 -8.74
CA SER A 510 18.73 5.57 -7.39
C SER A 510 18.62 7.09 -7.29
N ARG A 511 18.00 7.59 -6.20
CA ARG A 511 17.75 9.02 -6.04
C ARG A 511 19.04 9.84 -6.05
N GLY A 512 19.12 10.81 -6.98
CA GLY A 512 20.22 11.74 -7.10
C GLY A 512 21.53 11.14 -7.65
N VAL A 513 21.48 9.92 -8.19
CA VAL A 513 22.61 9.26 -8.86
C VAL A 513 22.43 9.35 -10.38
N TYR A 514 23.48 9.71 -11.10
CA TYR A 514 23.44 9.83 -12.55
C TYR A 514 24.71 9.22 -13.17
N LYS A 515 24.52 8.45 -14.25
CA LYS A 515 25.60 7.77 -14.96
C LYS A 515 25.81 8.40 -16.33
N PHE A 516 27.05 8.45 -16.73
CA PHE A 516 27.49 9.05 -17.99
C PHE A 516 28.38 8.10 -18.80
N PRO A 517 28.30 8.08 -20.14
CA PRO A 517 27.31 8.80 -20.96
C PRO A 517 25.88 8.28 -20.74
N VAL A 518 24.87 9.13 -20.97
CA VAL A 518 23.46 8.72 -20.87
C VAL A 518 23.13 7.81 -22.05
N GLN A 519 22.68 6.60 -21.76
CA GLN A 519 22.33 5.59 -22.77
C GLN A 519 20.96 4.99 -22.46
N LYS A 520 20.10 4.91 -23.48
CA LYS A 520 18.85 4.19 -23.40
C LYS A 520 19.11 2.68 -23.48
N GLY A 521 18.57 1.91 -22.57
CA GLY A 521 18.71 0.47 -22.61
C GLY A 521 17.96 -0.27 -21.52
N ALA A 522 17.96 -1.59 -21.62
CA ALA A 522 17.64 -2.49 -20.54
C ALA A 522 18.65 -2.30 -19.40
N SER A 523 18.36 -2.88 -18.24
CA SER A 523 19.12 -2.61 -17.02
C SER A 523 20.63 -2.68 -17.22
N VAL A 524 21.30 -1.67 -16.70
CA VAL A 524 22.76 -1.61 -16.67
C VAL A 524 23.18 -1.78 -15.21
N MET A 525 24.05 -2.75 -14.95
CA MET A 525 24.62 -2.97 -13.62
C MET A 525 25.93 -2.19 -13.50
N TYR A 526 26.05 -1.40 -12.42
CA TYR A 526 27.21 -0.57 -12.11
C TYR A 526 27.95 -1.10 -10.88
N ASP A 527 29.25 -0.89 -10.80
CA ASP A 527 30.10 -1.42 -9.71
C ASP A 527 29.71 -0.89 -8.33
N ASP A 528 29.10 0.29 -8.26
CA ASP A 528 28.61 0.89 -7.02
C ASP A 528 27.20 0.43 -6.62
N HIS A 529 26.59 -0.48 -7.37
CA HIS A 529 25.24 -0.99 -7.17
C HIS A 529 24.16 0.11 -7.17
N GLN A 530 24.40 1.24 -7.86
CA GLN A 530 23.44 2.31 -8.01
C GLN A 530 22.98 2.42 -9.47
N CYS A 531 21.73 2.78 -9.72
CA CYS A 531 21.15 2.96 -11.03
C CYS A 531 21.02 4.45 -11.40
N SER A 532 21.05 4.76 -12.70
CA SER A 532 20.96 6.14 -13.19
C SER A 532 19.57 6.75 -13.00
N GLY A 533 19.49 7.97 -12.52
CA GLY A 533 18.25 8.74 -12.33
C GLY A 533 17.71 9.39 -13.61
N TYR A 534 18.31 9.16 -14.76
CA TYR A 534 17.82 9.70 -16.06
C TYR A 534 16.54 9.02 -16.57
N ASP A 535 16.09 7.92 -15.90
CA ASP A 535 14.87 7.17 -16.23
C ASP A 535 14.82 6.68 -17.68
N VAL A 536 15.96 6.21 -18.18
CA VAL A 536 16.13 5.60 -19.52
C VAL A 536 16.70 4.17 -19.43
N GLU A 537 16.69 3.59 -18.23
CA GLU A 537 17.13 2.23 -17.93
C GLU A 537 15.96 1.46 -17.30
N CYS A 538 15.77 0.22 -17.70
CA CYS A 538 14.75 -0.68 -17.16
C CYS A 538 15.31 -2.11 -17.09
N CYS A 539 14.63 -2.97 -16.33
CA CYS A 539 14.94 -4.40 -16.31
C CYS A 539 14.72 -5.06 -17.67
N SER A 540 15.46 -6.14 -17.93
CA SER A 540 15.44 -6.85 -19.24
C SER A 540 14.07 -7.40 -19.64
N TRP A 541 13.20 -7.65 -18.68
CA TRP A 541 11.83 -8.15 -18.92
C TRP A 541 10.81 -7.03 -19.10
N SER A 542 11.21 -5.78 -19.00
CA SER A 542 10.33 -4.61 -18.90
C SER A 542 10.58 -3.59 -20.03
N ASN A 543 9.97 -2.44 -19.91
CA ASN A 543 9.99 -1.32 -20.82
C ASN A 543 10.11 -0.01 -20.05
N LEU A 544 10.32 1.09 -20.76
CA LEU A 544 10.31 2.43 -20.16
C LEU A 544 8.87 2.97 -20.03
N PRO A 545 8.61 3.90 -19.09
CA PRO A 545 7.28 4.47 -18.84
C PRO A 545 6.62 5.07 -20.08
N ASP A 546 7.43 5.60 -20.98
CA ASP A 546 6.95 6.29 -22.20
C ASP A 546 6.15 5.36 -23.12
N GLU A 547 6.47 4.07 -23.13
CA GLU A 547 5.73 3.05 -23.91
C GLU A 547 4.33 2.83 -23.33
N ASP A 548 4.22 2.75 -21.99
CA ASP A 548 2.94 2.61 -21.31
C ASP A 548 2.07 3.87 -21.44
N PHE A 549 2.69 5.05 -21.40
CA PHE A 549 1.99 6.31 -21.67
C PHE A 549 1.44 6.33 -23.10
N ALA A 550 2.23 5.93 -24.09
CA ALA A 550 1.80 5.88 -25.48
C ALA A 550 0.63 4.91 -25.68
N LEU A 551 0.68 3.71 -25.12
CA LEU A 551 -0.41 2.75 -25.16
C LEU A 551 -1.68 3.32 -24.53
N SER A 552 -1.54 4.00 -23.40
CA SER A 552 -2.68 4.64 -22.72
C SER A 552 -3.26 5.80 -23.52
N ASP A 553 -2.42 6.61 -24.17
CA ASP A 553 -2.88 7.80 -24.93
C ASP A 553 -3.45 7.43 -26.29
N ASP A 554 -2.90 6.40 -26.95
CA ASP A 554 -3.20 6.09 -28.34
C ASP A 554 -4.36 5.08 -28.51
N TYR A 555 -4.74 4.32 -27.44
CA TYR A 555 -5.74 3.27 -27.52
C TYR A 555 -6.80 3.33 -26.41
N ASP A 556 -8.04 3.50 -26.75
CA ASP A 556 -9.17 3.58 -25.79
C ASP A 556 -9.41 2.25 -25.05
N TRP A 557 -9.16 1.12 -25.72
CA TRP A 557 -9.33 -0.22 -25.15
C TRP A 557 -8.32 -0.59 -24.08
N THR A 558 -7.22 0.16 -23.90
CA THR A 558 -6.36 0.01 -22.72
C THR A 558 -7.04 0.61 -21.50
N ILE A 559 -7.14 -0.15 -20.41
CA ILE A 559 -7.86 0.31 -19.21
C ILE A 559 -6.95 0.96 -18.16
N GLY A 560 -5.72 1.26 -18.54
CA GLY A 560 -4.72 1.92 -17.70
C GLY A 560 -3.61 0.99 -17.22
N GLN A 561 -2.88 1.42 -16.20
CA GLN A 561 -1.65 0.77 -15.77
C GLN A 561 -1.47 0.80 -14.26
N PHE A 562 -0.69 -0.17 -13.74
CA PHE A 562 -0.15 -0.20 -12.39
C PHE A 562 1.37 -0.32 -12.46
N VAL A 563 2.05 0.78 -12.16
CA VAL A 563 3.51 0.89 -12.30
C VAL A 563 4.23 0.08 -11.23
N TRP A 564 5.25 -0.65 -11.61
CA TRP A 564 6.17 -1.35 -10.71
C TRP A 564 7.39 -0.47 -10.37
N THR A 565 7.46 0.19 -9.19
CA THR A 565 6.48 0.29 -8.11
C THR A 565 6.30 1.73 -7.62
N GLY A 566 5.30 1.99 -6.76
CA GLY A 566 5.14 3.30 -6.14
C GLY A 566 6.31 3.66 -5.21
N PHE A 567 6.74 2.70 -4.40
CA PHE A 567 7.85 2.86 -3.44
C PHE A 567 8.89 1.77 -3.63
N ASP A 568 10.16 2.10 -3.37
CA ASP A 568 11.16 1.08 -3.10
C ASP A 568 10.74 0.28 -1.86
N TYR A 569 11.03 -1.00 -1.85
CA TYR A 569 10.68 -1.94 -0.78
C TYR A 569 11.86 -2.84 -0.44
N LEU A 570 11.87 -3.37 0.75
CA LEU A 570 12.87 -4.32 1.19
C LEU A 570 12.72 -5.66 0.45
N GLY A 571 13.83 -6.26 0.08
CA GLY A 571 13.88 -7.44 -0.78
C GLY A 571 13.94 -7.10 -2.27
N GLU A 572 14.06 -8.11 -3.10
CA GLU A 572 14.17 -8.02 -4.57
C GLU A 572 15.17 -6.95 -5.07
N PRO A 573 16.46 -7.10 -4.82
CA PRO A 573 17.47 -6.07 -5.15
C PRO A 573 17.77 -5.97 -6.65
N SER A 574 16.78 -6.02 -7.50
CA SER A 574 16.94 -5.90 -8.95
C SER A 574 17.40 -4.50 -9.37
N PRO A 575 18.23 -4.36 -10.44
CA PRO A 575 18.67 -5.43 -11.33
C PRO A 575 19.76 -6.35 -10.77
N TYR A 576 20.22 -6.06 -9.56
CA TYR A 576 21.26 -6.81 -8.86
C TYR A 576 20.71 -8.11 -8.29
N SER A 577 21.57 -9.15 -8.23
CA SER A 577 21.21 -10.45 -7.69
C SER A 577 21.54 -10.56 -6.21
N THR A 578 21.19 -11.68 -5.61
CA THR A 578 21.54 -12.05 -4.22
C THR A 578 23.03 -12.00 -3.97
N ASP A 579 23.84 -12.36 -4.97
CA ASP A 579 25.30 -12.36 -4.85
C ASP A 579 25.90 -10.96 -4.92
N SER A 580 25.12 -9.96 -5.30
CA SER A 580 25.51 -8.55 -5.38
C SER A 580 25.27 -7.81 -4.07
N TRP A 581 25.50 -8.49 -2.93
CA TRP A 581 25.51 -7.83 -1.63
C TRP A 581 26.50 -6.66 -1.61
N PRO A 582 26.16 -5.48 -1.02
CA PRO A 582 25.08 -5.27 -0.03
C PRO A 582 23.74 -4.78 -0.59
N SER A 583 23.50 -4.84 -1.88
CA SER A 583 22.16 -4.51 -2.42
C SER A 583 21.10 -5.44 -1.80
N HIS A 584 20.09 -4.89 -1.13
CA HIS A 584 19.10 -5.66 -0.35
C HIS A 584 17.69 -5.08 -0.37
N SER A 585 17.47 -4.00 -1.14
CA SER A 585 16.15 -3.46 -1.42
C SER A 585 15.97 -3.22 -2.90
N SER A 586 14.73 -3.06 -3.34
CA SER A 586 14.43 -2.72 -4.73
C SER A 586 14.91 -1.30 -5.07
N VAL A 587 15.07 -1.04 -6.37
CA VAL A 587 15.32 0.28 -6.94
C VAL A 587 14.27 0.67 -7.99
N PHE A 588 13.15 -0.06 -8.03
CA PHE A 588 12.03 0.18 -8.94
C PHE A 588 11.16 1.37 -8.55
N GLY A 589 11.12 1.70 -7.27
CA GLY A 589 10.20 2.70 -6.72
C GLY A 589 10.29 4.05 -7.44
N ILE A 590 9.14 4.66 -7.66
CA ILE A 590 9.03 6.06 -8.05
C ILE A 590 9.47 6.95 -6.88
N ILE A 591 9.27 6.48 -5.66
CA ILE A 591 9.69 7.07 -4.40
C ILE A 591 10.66 6.10 -3.74
N ASP A 592 11.76 6.60 -3.15
CA ASP A 592 12.76 5.73 -2.54
C ASP A 592 12.35 5.16 -1.18
N LEU A 593 13.18 4.26 -0.60
CA LEU A 593 12.92 3.61 0.70
C LEU A 593 12.84 4.63 1.86
N ALA A 594 13.44 5.81 1.71
CA ALA A 594 13.34 6.90 2.67
C ALA A 594 12.05 7.74 2.50
N SER A 595 11.14 7.31 1.63
CA SER A 595 9.94 8.08 1.24
C SER A 595 10.26 9.45 0.63
N LEU A 596 11.36 9.55 -0.12
CA LEU A 596 11.73 10.74 -0.88
C LEU A 596 11.49 10.50 -2.37
N PRO A 597 10.85 11.43 -3.08
CA PRO A 597 10.63 11.34 -4.53
C PRO A 597 11.94 11.21 -5.30
N LYS A 598 12.00 10.25 -6.26
CA LYS A 598 13.03 10.20 -7.29
C LYS A 598 12.63 11.10 -8.47
N ASP A 599 13.53 11.32 -9.44
CA ASP A 599 13.20 12.18 -10.60
C ASP A 599 11.97 11.70 -11.35
N ARG A 600 11.81 10.39 -11.48
CA ARG A 600 10.65 9.75 -12.14
C ARG A 600 9.29 10.11 -11.50
N PHE A 601 9.24 10.44 -10.23
CA PHE A 601 8.03 10.97 -9.59
C PHE A 601 7.50 12.18 -10.35
N TYR A 602 8.39 13.08 -10.75
CA TYR A 602 8.01 14.30 -11.46
C TYR A 602 7.64 14.04 -12.93
N LEU A 603 8.17 12.97 -13.54
CA LEU A 603 7.71 12.53 -14.86
C LEU A 603 6.23 12.12 -14.79
N TYR A 604 5.87 11.20 -13.88
CA TYR A 604 4.48 10.79 -13.68
C TYR A 604 3.61 11.97 -13.26
N ARG A 605 4.06 12.79 -12.32
CA ARG A 605 3.32 13.99 -11.86
C ARG A 605 3.02 14.96 -12.98
N SER A 606 3.95 15.15 -13.91
CA SER A 606 3.76 16.06 -15.07
C SER A 606 2.67 15.59 -16.03
N LEU A 607 2.36 14.29 -16.03
CA LEU A 607 1.37 13.67 -16.92
C LEU A 607 0.05 13.36 -16.20
N TRP A 608 0.10 12.92 -14.97
CA TRP A 608 -1.04 12.43 -14.21
C TRP A 608 -1.73 13.51 -13.36
N ASN A 609 -0.96 14.41 -12.72
CA ASN A 609 -1.57 15.47 -11.91
C ASN A 609 -2.10 16.59 -12.81
N LYS A 610 -3.42 16.71 -12.87
CA LYS A 610 -4.10 17.77 -13.65
C LYS A 610 -4.47 18.99 -12.82
N GLN A 611 -4.21 18.98 -11.51
CA GLN A 611 -4.56 20.06 -10.59
C GLN A 611 -3.41 21.02 -10.33
N ALA A 612 -2.18 20.57 -10.51
CA ALA A 612 -0.98 21.36 -10.28
C ALA A 612 0.04 21.18 -11.39
N ASN A 613 0.69 22.25 -11.78
CA ASN A 613 1.77 22.20 -12.76
C ASN A 613 3.03 21.54 -12.20
N THR A 614 3.84 21.02 -13.07
CA THR A 614 5.14 20.41 -12.78
C THR A 614 6.19 21.03 -13.67
N LEU A 615 7.30 21.47 -13.06
CA LEU A 615 8.53 21.83 -13.74
C LEU A 615 9.71 21.29 -12.93
N HIS A 616 10.29 20.20 -13.37
CA HIS A 616 11.40 19.52 -12.72
C HIS A 616 12.58 19.36 -13.67
N VAL A 617 13.78 19.63 -13.14
CA VAL A 617 15.03 19.67 -13.92
C VAL A 617 16.00 18.63 -13.32
N LEU A 618 16.55 17.78 -14.16
CA LEU A 618 17.59 16.84 -13.82
C LEU A 618 18.72 16.87 -14.85
N PRO A 619 19.96 16.52 -14.45
CA PRO A 619 20.42 16.12 -13.11
C PRO A 619 20.62 17.33 -12.20
N HIS A 620 21.04 17.11 -10.95
CA HIS A 620 21.62 18.20 -10.14
C HIS A 620 22.83 18.80 -10.86
N TRP A 621 23.18 20.05 -10.52
CA TRP A 621 24.25 20.76 -11.25
C TRP A 621 25.53 20.97 -10.40
N THR A 622 26.01 19.87 -9.79
CA THR A 622 27.24 19.87 -8.97
C THR A 622 28.11 18.67 -9.36
N TRP A 623 29.01 18.88 -10.29
CA TRP A 623 29.86 17.84 -10.92
C TRP A 623 31.33 18.26 -10.93
N PRO A 624 32.00 18.40 -9.75
CA PRO A 624 33.40 18.79 -9.71
C PRO A 624 34.26 17.80 -10.47
N GLY A 625 35.14 18.30 -11.35
CA GLY A 625 36.03 17.50 -12.18
C GLY A 625 35.45 17.05 -13.52
N ARG A 626 34.20 17.45 -13.83
CA ARG A 626 33.59 17.19 -15.13
C ARG A 626 33.44 18.43 -16.03
N GLU A 627 34.16 19.51 -15.70
CA GLU A 627 34.07 20.76 -16.45
C GLU A 627 34.33 20.55 -17.95
N GLY A 628 33.37 20.96 -18.78
CA GLY A 628 33.40 20.79 -20.24
C GLY A 628 32.91 19.42 -20.74
N GLU A 629 32.67 18.45 -19.85
CA GLU A 629 32.11 17.15 -20.25
C GLU A 629 30.62 17.24 -20.52
N ASN A 630 30.16 16.46 -21.48
CA ASN A 630 28.75 16.42 -21.83
C ASN A 630 27.89 15.90 -20.66
N THR A 631 26.91 16.70 -20.26
CA THR A 631 25.99 16.44 -19.13
C THR A 631 24.58 16.77 -19.61
N PRO A 632 23.86 15.78 -20.20
CA PRO A 632 22.50 16.00 -20.69
C PRO A 632 21.57 16.55 -19.61
N VAL A 633 20.68 17.47 -20.00
CA VAL A 633 19.65 18.04 -19.12
C VAL A 633 18.28 17.59 -19.59
N PHE A 634 17.54 16.90 -18.70
CA PHE A 634 16.14 16.54 -18.96
C PHE A 634 15.22 17.41 -18.13
N VAL A 635 14.03 17.67 -18.67
CA VAL A 635 13.00 18.44 -18.00
C VAL A 635 11.68 17.68 -18.07
N TYR A 636 11.16 17.37 -16.88
CA TYR A 636 9.84 16.76 -16.72
C TYR A 636 8.85 17.89 -16.41
N THR A 637 7.91 18.10 -17.30
CA THR A 637 7.01 19.25 -17.18
C THR A 637 5.63 18.98 -17.75
N SER A 638 4.60 19.60 -17.14
CA SER A 638 3.24 19.64 -17.70
C SER A 638 3.09 20.66 -18.84
N TYR A 639 4.06 21.55 -18.98
CA TYR A 639 4.08 22.55 -20.06
C TYR A 639 4.50 21.93 -21.41
N PRO A 640 4.01 22.49 -22.55
CA PRO A 640 4.32 21.93 -23.88
C PRO A 640 5.76 22.19 -24.34
N SER A 641 6.42 23.23 -23.81
CA SER A 641 7.76 23.62 -24.21
C SER A 641 8.51 24.33 -23.10
N ALA A 642 9.84 24.32 -23.20
CA ALA A 642 10.72 25.10 -22.32
C ALA A 642 12.01 25.48 -23.03
N GLU A 643 12.72 26.45 -22.48
CA GLU A 643 14.05 26.89 -22.89
C GLU A 643 15.06 26.70 -21.77
N LEU A 644 16.21 26.14 -22.10
CA LEU A 644 17.30 25.87 -21.17
C LEU A 644 18.37 26.94 -21.28
N PHE A 645 18.84 27.41 -20.13
CA PHE A 645 19.98 28.32 -19.98
C PHE A 645 21.01 27.75 -19.02
N VAL A 646 22.29 27.85 -19.37
CA VAL A 646 23.41 27.58 -18.47
C VAL A 646 24.24 28.86 -18.36
N ASN A 647 24.41 29.38 -17.16
CA ASN A 647 25.09 30.67 -16.88
C ASN A 647 24.62 31.81 -17.79
N GLY A 648 23.30 31.89 -18.06
CA GLY A 648 22.67 32.90 -18.93
C GLY A 648 22.79 32.63 -20.43
N LYS A 649 23.54 31.63 -20.88
CA LYS A 649 23.61 31.20 -22.27
C LYS A 649 22.45 30.26 -22.60
N SER A 650 21.68 30.59 -23.64
CA SER A 650 20.59 29.74 -24.12
C SER A 650 21.11 28.49 -24.84
N TYR A 651 20.54 27.33 -24.54
CA TYR A 651 20.72 26.07 -25.27
C TYR A 651 19.51 25.76 -26.18
N GLY A 652 18.67 26.78 -26.39
CA GLY A 652 17.51 26.74 -27.26
C GLY A 652 16.24 26.26 -26.58
N LYS A 653 15.13 26.59 -27.23
CA LYS A 653 13.78 26.19 -26.84
C LYS A 653 13.46 24.85 -27.47
N GLN A 654 12.92 23.93 -26.68
CA GLN A 654 12.41 22.65 -27.14
C GLN A 654 10.90 22.54 -26.82
N ARG A 655 10.19 21.72 -27.60
CA ARG A 655 8.80 21.32 -27.33
C ARG A 655 8.68 19.79 -27.31
N LYS A 656 7.66 19.31 -26.66
CA LYS A 656 7.28 17.90 -26.74
C LYS A 656 6.85 17.53 -28.16
N LEU A 657 7.19 16.34 -28.61
CA LEU A 657 6.72 15.81 -29.89
C LEU A 657 5.26 15.39 -29.80
N THR A 658 4.54 15.48 -30.90
CA THR A 658 3.25 14.82 -31.06
C THR A 658 3.43 13.32 -31.28
N ALA A 659 2.34 12.55 -31.17
CA ALA A 659 2.37 11.12 -31.47
C ALA A 659 2.87 10.82 -32.90
N ASP A 660 2.39 11.59 -33.91
CA ASP A 660 2.77 11.39 -35.29
C ASP A 660 4.26 11.75 -35.55
N GLU A 661 4.74 12.83 -34.93
CA GLU A 661 6.15 13.21 -35.02
C GLU A 661 7.06 12.17 -34.37
N SER A 662 6.69 11.64 -33.19
CA SER A 662 7.50 10.61 -32.55
C SER A 662 7.57 9.33 -33.36
N ARG A 663 6.45 8.91 -33.96
CA ARG A 663 6.41 7.76 -34.89
C ARG A 663 7.21 7.99 -36.16
N ALA A 664 7.15 9.18 -36.71
CA ALA A 664 7.91 9.52 -37.94
C ALA A 664 9.44 9.49 -37.73
N LEU A 665 9.89 9.68 -36.49
CA LEU A 665 11.30 9.63 -36.09
C LEU A 665 11.75 8.24 -35.60
N GLU A 666 10.84 7.29 -35.50
CA GLU A 666 11.18 5.92 -35.10
C GLU A 666 12.23 5.31 -36.03
N GLY A 667 13.27 4.72 -35.43
CA GLY A 667 14.41 4.21 -36.17
C GLY A 667 15.49 5.24 -36.57
N GLN A 668 15.21 6.54 -36.47
CA GLN A 668 16.16 7.63 -36.69
C GLN A 668 16.66 8.24 -35.37
N ASP A 669 15.76 8.49 -34.41
CA ASP A 669 16.07 8.96 -33.08
C ASP A 669 15.61 7.90 -32.06
N SER A 670 16.53 7.25 -31.37
CA SER A 670 16.23 6.22 -30.35
C SER A 670 15.45 6.76 -29.16
N LEU A 671 15.42 8.09 -28.98
CA LEU A 671 14.72 8.79 -27.92
C LEU A 671 13.44 9.51 -28.40
N ALA A 672 12.99 9.28 -29.62
CA ALA A 672 11.83 9.95 -30.19
C ALA A 672 10.57 9.79 -29.33
N LEU A 673 10.30 8.59 -28.82
CA LEU A 673 9.18 8.33 -27.93
C LEU A 673 9.31 9.09 -26.60
N GLN A 674 10.51 9.15 -26.02
CA GLN A 674 10.76 9.90 -24.78
C GLN A 674 10.51 11.40 -24.97
N ARG A 675 10.86 11.96 -26.17
CA ARG A 675 10.60 13.37 -26.47
C ARG A 675 9.10 13.72 -26.60
N ARG A 676 8.22 12.73 -26.69
CA ARG A 676 6.77 12.95 -26.62
C ARG A 676 6.34 13.37 -25.20
N TYR A 677 7.04 12.90 -24.17
CA TYR A 677 6.65 13.04 -22.76
C TYR A 677 7.56 13.93 -21.92
N ARG A 678 8.80 14.17 -22.40
CA ARG A 678 9.79 15.00 -21.69
C ARG A 678 10.64 15.82 -22.67
N LEU A 679 11.31 16.86 -22.15
CA LEU A 679 12.23 17.69 -22.92
C LEU A 679 13.65 17.25 -22.60
N MET A 680 14.53 17.17 -23.63
CA MET A 680 15.82 16.53 -23.49
C MET A 680 16.89 17.29 -24.29
N TRP A 681 17.77 18.01 -23.63
CA TRP A 681 18.97 18.64 -24.20
C TRP A 681 20.14 17.67 -24.00
N MET A 682 20.56 17.00 -25.06
CA MET A 682 21.54 15.92 -25.00
C MET A 682 22.99 16.44 -25.02
N ASP A 683 23.24 17.63 -25.57
CA ASP A 683 24.58 18.20 -25.78
C ASP A 683 24.76 19.46 -24.94
N VAL A 684 24.90 19.27 -23.63
CA VAL A 684 25.12 20.38 -22.68
C VAL A 684 26.43 20.13 -21.93
N PRO A 685 27.50 20.87 -22.23
CA PRO A 685 28.74 20.77 -21.48
C PRO A 685 28.52 21.30 -20.06
N TYR A 686 29.07 20.61 -19.09
CA TYR A 686 29.01 21.05 -17.70
C TYR A 686 29.89 22.27 -17.47
N GLU A 687 29.28 23.33 -16.97
CA GLU A 687 29.98 24.53 -16.47
C GLU A 687 29.40 24.82 -15.08
N PRO A 688 30.23 24.92 -14.02
CA PRO A 688 29.75 25.31 -12.69
C PRO A 688 29.00 26.63 -12.71
N GLY A 689 27.91 26.73 -11.97
CA GLY A 689 27.09 27.92 -11.93
C GLY A 689 25.61 27.61 -11.84
N GLU A 690 24.82 28.22 -12.72
CA GLU A 690 23.37 28.20 -12.72
C GLU A 690 22.82 27.48 -13.97
N VAL A 691 21.92 26.54 -13.75
CA VAL A 691 21.01 26.04 -14.77
C VAL A 691 19.63 26.63 -14.51
N LYS A 692 19.08 27.29 -15.52
CA LYS A 692 17.73 27.86 -15.49
C LYS A 692 16.91 27.28 -16.63
N VAL A 693 15.69 26.87 -16.32
CA VAL A 693 14.69 26.46 -17.30
C VAL A 693 13.48 27.38 -17.20
N VAL A 694 13.06 27.90 -18.34
CA VAL A 694 11.85 28.71 -18.47
C VAL A 694 10.84 27.90 -19.27
N ALA A 695 9.74 27.52 -18.62
CA ALA A 695 8.63 26.82 -19.27
C ALA A 695 7.65 27.81 -19.89
N TYR A 696 7.03 27.41 -20.99
CA TYR A 696 6.08 28.22 -21.74
C TYR A 696 4.72 27.54 -21.83
N ASP A 697 3.66 28.34 -21.73
CA ASP A 697 2.28 27.90 -21.91
C ASP A 697 1.96 27.57 -23.38
N VAL A 698 0.73 27.13 -23.64
CA VAL A 698 0.24 26.81 -24.98
C VAL A 698 0.22 28.00 -25.93
N SER A 699 0.21 29.21 -25.40
CA SER A 699 0.28 30.48 -26.15
C SER A 699 1.70 30.97 -26.42
N GLY A 700 2.70 30.26 -25.88
CA GLY A 700 4.11 30.60 -26.02
C GLY A 700 4.62 31.65 -25.02
N ASN A 701 3.83 32.01 -23.99
CA ASN A 701 4.26 32.96 -22.96
C ASN A 701 5.04 32.22 -21.86
N PRO A 702 6.06 32.88 -21.24
CA PRO A 702 6.69 32.34 -20.05
C PRO A 702 5.68 32.09 -18.93
N ALA A 703 5.67 30.89 -18.36
CA ALA A 703 4.69 30.50 -17.37
C ALA A 703 5.32 30.12 -16.02
N GLU A 704 6.47 29.46 -16.02
CA GLU A 704 7.15 29.04 -14.81
C GLU A 704 8.66 29.00 -15.04
N GLU A 705 9.44 29.23 -13.99
CA GLU A 705 10.89 29.21 -14.02
C GLU A 705 11.42 28.29 -12.92
N LYS A 706 12.41 27.47 -13.25
CA LYS A 706 13.14 26.63 -12.29
C LYS A 706 14.63 26.90 -12.40
N VAL A 707 15.26 27.09 -11.26
CA VAL A 707 16.72 27.33 -11.17
C VAL A 707 17.34 26.30 -10.25
N ILE A 708 18.42 25.68 -10.71
CA ILE A 708 19.30 24.84 -9.90
C ILE A 708 20.72 25.40 -9.98
N ARG A 709 21.50 25.23 -8.90
CA ARG A 709 22.84 25.81 -8.81
C ARG A 709 23.87 24.79 -8.37
N THR A 710 25.08 24.95 -8.84
CA THR A 710 26.25 24.25 -8.33
C THR A 710 26.40 24.56 -6.85
N ALA A 711 26.38 23.55 -6.00
CA ALA A 711 26.56 23.71 -4.57
C ALA A 711 28.00 24.06 -4.23
N GLY A 712 28.15 24.92 -3.25
CA GLY A 712 29.42 25.21 -2.59
C GLY A 712 29.81 24.14 -1.57
N LYS A 713 30.68 24.49 -0.63
CA LYS A 713 31.05 23.58 0.46
C LYS A 713 29.89 23.35 1.42
N PRO A 714 29.66 22.11 1.89
CA PRO A 714 28.66 21.80 2.90
C PRO A 714 28.80 22.71 4.14
N HIS A 715 27.69 23.28 4.61
CA HIS A 715 27.70 24.30 5.65
C HIS A 715 26.78 23.96 6.82
N HIS A 716 25.53 23.54 6.57
CA HIS A 716 24.56 23.25 7.63
C HIS A 716 23.59 22.15 7.25
N LEU A 717 22.87 21.63 8.27
CA LEU A 717 21.74 20.74 8.08
C LEU A 717 20.46 21.57 8.02
N GLU A 718 19.74 21.48 6.91
CA GLU A 718 18.40 22.01 6.74
C GLU A 718 17.39 20.92 7.08
N LEU A 719 16.35 21.26 7.84
CA LEU A 719 15.30 20.33 8.27
C LEU A 719 13.95 20.76 7.72
N VAL A 720 13.27 19.85 7.05
CA VAL A 720 11.93 20.07 6.51
C VAL A 720 11.02 18.96 6.99
N ALA A 721 10.04 19.29 7.87
CA ALA A 721 9.03 18.32 8.30
C ALA A 721 7.84 18.36 7.34
N ASP A 722 7.25 17.19 7.07
CA ASP A 722 6.00 17.09 6.31
C ASP A 722 4.82 17.71 7.07
N ARG A 723 4.88 17.70 8.39
CA ARG A 723 3.94 18.39 9.29
C ARG A 723 4.57 18.66 10.65
N THR A 724 4.04 19.66 11.35
CA THR A 724 4.56 20.11 12.65
C THR A 724 3.61 19.83 13.81
N HIS A 725 2.36 19.40 13.54
CA HIS A 725 1.36 19.07 14.56
C HIS A 725 0.97 17.61 14.45
N LEU A 726 1.04 16.90 15.57
CA LEU A 726 0.76 15.48 15.71
C LEU A 726 -0.36 15.27 16.74
N SER A 727 -1.11 14.18 16.63
CA SER A 727 -2.01 13.71 17.68
C SER A 727 -1.20 13.10 18.83
N ALA A 728 -1.56 13.41 20.08
CA ALA A 728 -0.95 12.82 21.28
C ALA A 728 -1.51 11.40 21.53
N ASP A 729 -1.44 10.51 20.57
CA ASP A 729 -1.97 9.15 20.61
C ASP A 729 -0.90 8.05 20.72
N GLY A 730 0.38 8.46 20.80
CA GLY A 730 1.50 7.54 20.88
C GLY A 730 1.83 6.82 19.57
N LYS A 731 1.16 7.16 18.46
CA LYS A 731 1.28 6.47 17.16
C LYS A 731 1.53 7.39 15.98
N ASP A 732 1.11 8.64 16.09
CA ASP A 732 1.21 9.62 15.03
C ASP A 732 2.67 9.95 14.69
N LEU A 733 2.95 10.23 13.43
CA LEU A 733 4.31 10.36 12.91
C LEU A 733 4.52 11.69 12.17
N ALA A 734 5.72 12.24 12.29
CA ALA A 734 6.25 13.27 11.40
C ALA A 734 7.50 12.74 10.69
N TYR A 735 7.58 12.99 9.40
CA TYR A 735 8.74 12.67 8.57
C TYR A 735 9.54 13.95 8.33
N ILE A 736 10.79 13.94 8.75
CA ILE A 736 11.68 15.07 8.68
C ILE A 736 12.75 14.78 7.64
N THR A 737 12.68 15.47 6.52
CA THR A 737 13.75 15.44 5.52
C THR A 737 14.92 16.25 6.06
N VAL A 738 16.09 15.62 6.13
CA VAL A 738 17.34 16.24 6.52
C VAL A 738 18.19 16.42 5.28
N ARG A 739 18.61 17.65 5.00
CA ARG A 739 19.38 18.02 3.81
C ARG A 739 20.73 18.61 4.22
N VAL A 740 21.78 18.13 3.60
CA VAL A 740 23.10 18.75 3.70
C VAL A 740 23.20 19.85 2.65
N VAL A 741 23.28 21.09 3.09
CA VAL A 741 23.28 22.24 2.19
C VAL A 741 24.50 23.14 2.40
N ASP A 742 24.85 23.89 1.34
CA ASP A 742 25.89 24.93 1.42
C ASP A 742 25.38 26.17 2.17
N LYS A 743 26.18 27.24 2.18
CA LYS A 743 25.82 28.50 2.86
C LYS A 743 24.60 29.20 2.24
N ASP A 744 24.32 28.94 0.96
CA ASP A 744 23.25 29.58 0.17
C ASP A 744 21.99 28.67 0.07
N GLY A 745 22.00 27.51 0.76
CA GLY A 745 20.87 26.56 0.80
C GLY A 745 20.84 25.58 -0.38
N ASN A 746 21.87 25.52 -1.21
CA ASN A 746 21.93 24.54 -2.30
C ASN A 746 22.31 23.16 -1.74
N LEU A 747 21.60 22.12 -2.19
CA LEU A 747 21.85 20.74 -1.81
C LEU A 747 23.27 20.32 -2.23
N CYS A 748 23.99 19.66 -1.33
CA CYS A 748 25.31 19.09 -1.60
C CYS A 748 25.16 17.59 -1.94
N PRO A 749 24.97 17.21 -3.21
CA PRO A 749 24.57 15.85 -3.60
C PRO A 749 25.67 14.79 -3.42
N ALA A 750 26.95 15.21 -3.29
CA ALA A 750 28.05 14.30 -3.03
C ALA A 750 28.27 14.01 -1.52
N ASP A 751 27.47 14.62 -0.62
CA ASP A 751 27.67 14.46 0.81
C ASP A 751 26.99 13.20 1.33
N SER A 752 27.77 12.34 1.97
CA SER A 752 27.33 11.07 2.57
C SER A 752 27.69 10.95 4.07
N ARG A 753 27.89 12.09 4.73
CA ARG A 753 28.31 12.06 6.14
C ARG A 753 27.22 11.50 7.07
N MET A 754 27.68 10.90 8.17
CA MET A 754 26.81 10.41 9.23
C MET A 754 26.12 11.57 9.95
N VAL A 755 24.80 11.51 10.06
CA VAL A 755 23.95 12.43 10.82
C VAL A 755 23.44 11.72 12.07
N ASN A 756 23.53 12.36 13.22
CA ASN A 756 23.03 11.85 14.49
C ASN A 756 21.81 12.66 14.93
N PHE A 757 20.83 11.98 15.52
CA PHE A 757 19.56 12.57 15.91
C PHE A 757 19.35 12.56 17.42
N SER A 758 18.63 13.55 17.91
CA SER A 758 18.07 13.54 19.26
C SER A 758 16.65 14.08 19.25
N VAL A 759 15.77 13.45 20.05
CA VAL A 759 14.40 13.87 20.26
C VAL A 759 14.16 14.07 21.73
N LYS A 760 13.55 15.18 22.12
CA LYS A 760 13.19 15.52 23.50
C LYS A 760 11.76 16.01 23.58
N GLY A 761 11.12 15.84 24.73
CA GLY A 761 9.76 16.31 25.00
C GLY A 761 8.69 15.24 24.77
N ALA A 762 7.55 15.63 24.20
CA ALA A 762 6.36 14.81 24.07
C ALA A 762 6.39 13.82 22.89
N GLY A 763 7.55 13.34 22.47
CA GLY A 763 7.74 12.36 21.42
C GLY A 763 9.04 11.61 21.51
N LYS A 764 9.26 10.68 20.57
CA LYS A 764 10.48 9.86 20.51
C LYS A 764 10.95 9.69 19.07
N TYR A 765 12.25 9.42 18.92
CA TYR A 765 12.82 8.95 17.67
C TYR A 765 12.23 7.57 17.33
N ARG A 766 11.86 7.37 16.06
CA ARG A 766 11.28 6.09 15.61
C ARG A 766 12.21 5.34 14.67
N ALA A 767 12.63 5.98 13.58
CA ALA A 767 13.48 5.38 12.56
C ALA A 767 14.11 6.47 11.67
N ALA A 768 15.10 6.09 10.86
CA ALA A 768 15.58 6.88 9.73
C ALA A 768 15.97 5.97 8.57
N ALA A 769 15.90 6.51 7.36
CA ALA A 769 16.39 5.87 6.14
C ALA A 769 16.98 6.93 5.21
N ASN A 770 17.93 6.52 4.36
CA ASN A 770 18.55 7.41 3.39
C ASN A 770 18.16 7.14 1.93
N GLY A 771 17.50 6.00 1.65
CA GLY A 771 17.11 5.59 0.31
C GLY A 771 18.19 4.89 -0.50
N ASP A 772 19.35 4.62 0.09
CA ASP A 772 20.43 3.82 -0.51
C ASP A 772 20.12 2.33 -0.35
N ALA A 773 19.89 1.62 -1.45
CA ALA A 773 19.60 0.18 -1.45
C ALA A 773 20.77 -0.68 -0.94
N THR A 774 21.95 -0.11 -0.79
CA THR A 774 23.15 -0.79 -0.31
C THR A 774 23.52 -0.45 1.15
N SER A 775 22.77 0.45 1.80
CA SER A 775 23.06 0.88 3.18
C SER A 775 22.61 -0.18 4.19
N LEU A 776 23.58 -0.68 4.97
CA LEU A 776 23.33 -1.65 6.05
C LEU A 776 23.13 -0.98 7.42
N ASP A 777 22.99 0.34 7.45
CA ASP A 777 22.70 1.07 8.68
C ASP A 777 21.29 0.76 9.19
N LEU A 778 21.22 0.43 10.49
CA LEU A 778 19.97 0.01 11.12
C LEU A 778 19.02 1.19 11.31
N PHE A 779 17.81 1.07 10.82
CA PHE A 779 16.82 2.13 10.79
C PHE A 779 16.42 2.67 12.17
N HIS A 780 16.38 1.81 13.19
CA HIS A 780 15.97 2.19 14.55
C HIS A 780 17.05 2.92 15.35
N LEU A 781 18.28 2.93 14.88
CA LEU A 781 19.37 3.66 15.56
C LEU A 781 19.25 5.16 15.24
N PRO A 782 19.48 6.05 16.24
CA PRO A 782 19.32 7.50 16.04
C PRO A 782 20.52 8.11 15.30
N LYS A 783 20.90 7.49 14.19
CA LYS A 783 21.93 7.94 13.25
C LYS A 783 21.71 7.32 11.90
N MET A 784 22.04 8.05 10.83
CA MET A 784 21.95 7.58 9.44
C MET A 784 22.93 8.39 8.57
N PRO A 785 23.71 7.78 7.67
CA PRO A 785 24.49 8.53 6.69
C PRO A 785 23.53 9.18 5.67
N ALA A 786 23.88 10.37 5.19
CA ALA A 786 23.16 10.97 4.07
C ALA A 786 23.45 10.19 2.78
N PHE A 787 22.46 10.12 1.89
CA PHE A 787 22.60 9.59 0.54
C PHE A 787 22.18 10.66 -0.46
N SER A 788 23.09 11.00 -1.39
CA SER A 788 22.92 12.15 -2.28
C SER A 788 22.52 13.43 -1.53
N GLY A 789 23.21 13.67 -0.39
CA GLY A 789 23.01 14.83 0.48
C GLY A 789 21.71 14.85 1.30
N GLN A 790 20.92 13.77 1.32
CA GLN A 790 19.61 13.74 1.98
C GLN A 790 19.36 12.43 2.72
N LEU A 791 18.45 12.51 3.68
CA LEU A 791 17.85 11.35 4.36
C LEU A 791 16.52 11.77 5.00
N THR A 792 15.76 10.81 5.49
CA THR A 792 14.53 11.05 6.27
C THR A 792 14.69 10.49 7.68
N ALA A 793 14.35 11.28 8.69
CA ALA A 793 14.17 10.85 10.07
C ALA A 793 12.68 10.87 10.44
N ILE A 794 12.22 9.89 11.21
CA ILE A 794 10.83 9.72 11.62
C ILE A 794 10.73 9.92 13.13
N VAL A 795 9.86 10.86 13.53
CA VAL A 795 9.54 11.16 14.93
C VAL A 795 8.12 10.68 15.22
N GLN A 796 7.95 9.95 16.31
CA GLN A 796 6.66 9.44 16.79
C GLN A 796 6.18 10.25 17.98
N SER A 797 4.89 10.60 17.99
CA SER A 797 4.25 11.28 19.13
C SER A 797 4.28 10.43 20.40
N GLY A 798 4.26 11.09 21.56
CA GLY A 798 3.91 10.48 22.84
C GLY A 798 2.39 10.50 23.08
N GLU A 799 1.96 10.03 24.26
CA GLU A 799 0.56 10.04 24.70
C GLU A 799 0.17 11.34 25.45
N GLN A 800 1.07 12.31 25.50
CA GLN A 800 0.84 13.60 26.17
C GLN A 800 1.00 14.76 25.18
N ALA A 801 0.16 15.78 25.33
CA ALA A 801 0.31 17.03 24.61
C ALA A 801 1.58 17.78 25.06
N GLY A 802 2.26 18.42 24.12
CA GLY A 802 3.48 19.17 24.42
C GLY A 802 4.37 19.41 23.21
N GLU A 803 5.53 20.00 23.47
CA GLU A 803 6.54 20.23 22.44
C GLU A 803 7.43 18.99 22.24
N ILE A 804 7.82 18.75 20.99
CA ILE A 804 8.85 17.79 20.60
C ILE A 804 9.99 18.57 19.96
N VAL A 805 11.17 18.48 20.51
CA VAL A 805 12.36 19.12 19.97
C VAL A 805 13.19 18.06 19.26
N PHE A 806 13.26 18.14 17.94
CA PHE A 806 14.13 17.33 17.09
C PHE A 806 15.41 18.10 16.76
N GLU A 807 16.57 17.46 16.89
CA GLU A 807 17.85 18.03 16.52
C GLU A 807 18.66 16.99 15.71
N ALA A 808 19.24 17.46 14.60
CA ALA A 808 20.17 16.72 13.76
C ALA A 808 21.55 17.34 13.81
N ARG A 809 22.59 16.50 13.95
CA ARG A 809 23.99 16.92 14.05
C ARG A 809 24.88 16.09 13.13
N ALA A 810 25.79 16.73 12.44
CA ALA A 810 26.82 16.09 11.63
C ALA A 810 28.17 16.77 11.82
N LYS A 811 29.26 15.99 11.73
CA LYS A 811 30.61 16.51 11.93
C LYS A 811 30.95 17.60 10.92
N GLY A 812 31.37 18.77 11.40
CA GLY A 812 31.82 19.88 10.56
C GLY A 812 30.68 20.73 9.95
N LEU A 813 29.41 20.50 10.35
CA LEU A 813 28.24 21.30 9.93
C LEU A 813 27.59 22.00 11.11
N LYS A 814 26.90 23.10 10.85
CA LYS A 814 25.95 23.67 11.83
C LYS A 814 24.75 22.70 11.95
N SER A 815 24.34 22.43 13.19
CA SER A 815 23.20 21.55 13.48
C SER A 815 21.87 22.18 13.02
N GLY A 816 20.94 21.34 12.59
CA GLY A 816 19.55 21.69 12.38
C GLY A 816 18.73 21.42 13.64
N LYS A 817 17.78 22.29 13.94
CA LYS A 817 16.81 22.12 15.04
C LYS A 817 15.41 22.47 14.55
N LEU A 818 14.42 21.63 14.94
CA LEU A 818 13.03 21.77 14.59
C LEU A 818 12.15 21.49 15.81
N VAL A 819 11.04 22.23 15.94
CA VAL A 819 10.06 22.00 17.00
C VAL A 819 8.75 21.51 16.35
N LEU A 820 8.24 20.40 16.89
CA LEU A 820 6.94 19.85 16.58
C LEU A 820 6.05 19.92 17.82
N TYR A 821 4.77 19.79 17.66
CA TYR A 821 3.79 19.88 18.74
C TYR A 821 2.87 18.66 18.72
N THR A 822 2.54 18.15 19.89
CA THR A 822 1.45 17.17 20.06
C THR A 822 0.26 17.82 20.75
N SER A 823 -0.93 17.48 20.33
CA SER A 823 -2.19 17.92 20.95
C SER A 823 -3.14 16.75 21.14
N GLU A 824 -3.96 16.83 22.18
CA GLU A 824 -5.11 15.93 22.31
C GLU A 824 -6.06 16.10 21.11
N LYS A 825 -6.70 15.00 20.70
CA LYS A 825 -7.66 15.00 19.60
C LYS A 825 -8.93 15.77 19.96
#